data_6e375b158a3521dff10f4dea6d5b2cf4
#
_entry.id   6e375b158a3521dff10f4dea6d5b2cf4
#
_cell.length_a   1.000
_cell.length_b   1.000
_cell.length_c   1.000
_cell.angle_alpha   90.00
_cell.angle_beta   90.00
_cell.angle_gamma   90.00
#
_symmetry.space_group_name_H-M   'P 1'
#
loop_
_entity.id
_entity.type
_entity.pdbx_description
1 polymer ?
#
loop_
_entity_poly.entity_id
_entity_poly.type
_entity_poly.pdbx_seq_one_letter_code
_entity_poly.pdbx_strand_id
1 'polypeptide(L)'
;MKKDNFPPAKKVPEKYKPLPLVPEYILLPLWLVSLGAPNLIYSGILFADTLHILKWTAAGVPAAIALLIAGWRVMRYGSERVRVRLDLFALIWLAILVYCLLMPLWVNIMSPTAWCLEMVCFATVWVFYVLSASSFPEWGLRPVLLIGSINASVNVLFAELQIRGLNNFSFLDGTMFADFRRFSNIILPTPGNYIGNTAQQNMFGLWVAVAVLGGVYLYAYDAWRHDPSEHGRKAILPAVFVSLSVIILKYAVTLSSVLLGIAAALLLAAALVTGRRNIFSVSVLIMTAVNFWGLMNSTSRSATIALTLGLLVMLSVTLWKFARSYAIRFTAVLMVILCVFWASLYSPRSEQIVDKTADIIRNAENIGNRRGIWATSYAMFLEHPEGVGIGQYKWHYLEGQREGFRRFNAPLWYRWQYTHWAHNEFLQFFCEGGVIGGMLLLLMWVVWLIPALRGLIRGRHSITAGGNSEPDTNWVWAVSLVTLITFCAVFTRPFHRIENMVWLALAFALSNREFFPERLSFSILKSPSARKLTGAFCIVSSIAGCIYISSGIYGNYVLRQALSTNNEHLQLHYLNEAEKHPIVREDTMRNIGWHYMQAGEQRNNPEMLLRGFNILWSQFQREPHSEDISRLLNFAQRYQIEPALREIASYFRPGEYHLKRIPQRDASGRTVRALLLLNGPGSDDK
;
A
#
# COMPACT_ATOMS: atom_id res chain seq x y z
N MET A 1 42.33 -32.42 20.14
CA MET A 1 41.45 -31.23 20.36
C MET A 1 40.61 -31.47 21.59
N LYS A 2 40.88 -30.79 22.70
CA LYS A 2 40.14 -30.90 23.96
C LYS A 2 38.75 -30.32 23.76
N LYS A 3 37.70 -31.11 24.07
CA LYS A 3 36.32 -30.61 24.17
C LYS A 3 36.29 -29.69 25.39
N ASP A 4 36.14 -28.38 25.13
CA ASP A 4 35.87 -27.40 26.18
C ASP A 4 34.47 -27.70 26.75
N ASN A 5 34.46 -28.26 27.96
CA ASN A 5 33.25 -28.43 28.78
C ASN A 5 32.78 -27.04 29.26
N PHE A 6 32.00 -26.36 28.46
CA PHE A 6 31.23 -25.20 28.96
C PHE A 6 30.17 -25.71 29.95
N PRO A 7 30.08 -25.14 31.15
CA PRO A 7 29.05 -25.51 32.08
C PRO A 7 27.67 -25.19 31.46
N PRO A 8 26.63 -26.03 31.69
CA PRO A 8 25.30 -25.83 31.15
C PRO A 8 24.80 -24.47 31.62
N ALA A 9 24.32 -23.66 30.68
CA ALA A 9 23.75 -22.32 30.96
C ALA A 9 22.71 -22.45 32.08
N LYS A 10 22.96 -21.80 33.23
CA LYS A 10 22.04 -21.76 34.35
C LYS A 10 20.66 -21.31 33.86
N LYS A 11 19.65 -22.16 34.00
CA LYS A 11 18.25 -21.78 33.70
C LYS A 11 17.93 -20.53 34.54
N VAL A 12 17.69 -19.41 33.86
CA VAL A 12 17.29 -18.18 34.49
C VAL A 12 15.92 -18.46 35.19
N PRO A 13 15.80 -18.22 36.49
CA PRO A 13 14.53 -18.43 37.19
C PRO A 13 13.39 -17.70 36.48
N GLU A 14 12.23 -18.29 36.40
CA GLU A 14 11.06 -17.73 35.71
C GLU A 14 10.68 -16.32 36.13
N LYS A 15 11.01 -15.95 37.36
CA LYS A 15 10.86 -14.62 37.98
C LYS A 15 11.67 -13.51 37.28
N TYR A 16 12.64 -13.85 36.40
CA TYR A 16 13.54 -12.91 35.68
C TYR A 16 13.38 -12.93 34.16
N LYS A 17 12.37 -13.65 33.62
CA LYS A 17 12.10 -13.54 32.19
C LYS A 17 11.58 -12.13 31.86
N PRO A 18 12.18 -11.47 30.86
CA PRO A 18 11.71 -10.14 30.46
C PRO A 18 10.27 -10.22 29.95
N LEU A 19 9.46 -9.28 30.41
CA LEU A 19 8.08 -9.13 29.94
C LEU A 19 8.05 -8.52 28.55
N PRO A 20 7.15 -8.96 27.65
CA PRO A 20 6.96 -8.30 26.36
C PRO A 20 6.48 -6.86 26.57
N LEU A 21 6.85 -5.96 25.66
CA LEU A 21 6.47 -4.54 25.73
C LEU A 21 4.93 -4.37 25.68
N VAL A 22 4.26 -5.15 24.83
CA VAL A 22 2.80 -5.33 24.84
C VAL A 22 2.50 -6.82 25.03
N PRO A 23 1.53 -7.21 25.89
CA PRO A 23 1.15 -8.60 26.05
C PRO A 23 0.72 -9.22 24.71
N GLU A 24 1.17 -10.43 24.43
CA GLU A 24 0.92 -11.12 23.16
C GLU A 24 -0.57 -11.30 22.85
N TYR A 25 -1.38 -11.60 23.87
CA TYR A 25 -2.85 -11.77 23.75
C TYR A 25 -3.59 -10.45 23.45
N ILE A 26 -2.92 -9.29 23.61
CA ILE A 26 -3.44 -7.97 23.20
C ILE A 26 -2.87 -7.59 21.84
N LEU A 27 -1.55 -7.75 21.66
CA LEU A 27 -0.87 -7.32 20.44
C LEU A 27 -1.38 -8.07 19.21
N LEU A 28 -1.55 -9.39 19.32
CA LEU A 28 -1.96 -10.19 18.18
C LEU A 28 -3.35 -9.82 17.62
N PRO A 29 -4.42 -9.69 18.44
CA PRO A 29 -5.71 -9.18 17.93
C PRO A 29 -5.62 -7.80 17.28
N LEU A 30 -4.85 -6.87 17.85
CA LEU A 30 -4.64 -5.56 17.27
C LEU A 30 -3.95 -5.65 15.90
N TRP A 31 -2.94 -6.54 15.77
CA TRP A 31 -2.25 -6.76 14.49
C TRP A 31 -3.11 -7.51 13.46
N LEU A 32 -3.98 -8.42 13.89
CA LEU A 32 -4.95 -9.04 12.98
C LEU A 32 -5.89 -7.99 12.37
N VAL A 33 -6.29 -6.98 13.12
CA VAL A 33 -7.06 -5.84 12.60
C VAL A 33 -6.20 -4.98 11.66
N SER A 34 -5.00 -4.55 12.10
CA SER A 34 -4.13 -3.68 11.30
C SER A 34 -3.71 -4.30 9.96
N LEU A 35 -3.49 -5.61 9.92
CA LEU A 35 -3.02 -6.33 8.73
C LEU A 35 -4.17 -6.87 7.88
N GLY A 36 -5.30 -7.23 8.51
CA GLY A 36 -6.43 -7.86 7.84
C GLY A 36 -7.50 -6.90 7.35
N ALA A 37 -7.82 -5.84 8.09
CA ALA A 37 -8.94 -4.97 7.76
C ALA A 37 -8.70 -3.97 6.61
N PRO A 38 -7.51 -3.34 6.43
CA PRO A 38 -7.36 -2.21 5.53
C PRO A 38 -7.79 -2.45 4.08
N ASN A 39 -7.55 -3.65 3.53
CA ASN A 39 -7.91 -3.99 2.16
C ASN A 39 -9.35 -4.53 2.01
N LEU A 40 -10.05 -4.78 3.12
CA LEU A 40 -11.42 -5.26 3.10
C LEU A 40 -12.44 -4.12 3.19
N ILE A 41 -12.08 -3.02 3.86
CA ILE A 41 -13.03 -1.98 4.24
C ILE A 41 -13.25 -0.99 3.09
N TYR A 42 -14.54 -0.70 2.82
CA TYR A 42 -15.00 0.34 1.93
C TYR A 42 -16.28 0.97 2.50
N SER A 43 -16.43 2.27 2.38
CA SER A 43 -17.71 2.95 2.69
C SER A 43 -17.89 4.20 1.83
N GLY A 44 -18.60 4.04 0.72
CA GLY A 44 -18.93 5.13 -0.20
C GLY A 44 -20.12 5.99 0.22
N ILE A 45 -20.90 5.55 1.23
CA ILE A 45 -22.07 6.28 1.71
C ILE A 45 -21.69 7.32 2.75
N LEU A 46 -20.80 6.94 3.67
CA LEU A 46 -20.53 7.70 4.89
C LEU A 46 -19.41 8.73 4.75
N PHE A 47 -18.44 8.49 3.87
CA PHE A 47 -17.20 9.28 3.79
C PHE A 47 -16.94 9.81 2.38
N ALA A 48 -16.37 11.02 2.30
CA ALA A 48 -15.90 11.59 1.04
C ALA A 48 -14.72 10.81 0.47
N ASP A 49 -13.70 10.55 1.30
CA ASP A 49 -12.66 9.56 0.99
C ASP A 49 -13.14 8.16 1.39
N THR A 50 -13.54 7.42 0.40
CA THR A 50 -14.20 6.12 0.58
C THR A 50 -13.28 4.99 0.99
N LEU A 51 -11.96 5.18 0.92
CA LEU A 51 -10.96 4.14 1.08
C LEU A 51 -9.85 4.50 2.06
N HIS A 52 -9.14 5.60 1.84
CA HIS A 52 -7.87 5.87 2.53
C HIS A 52 -8.07 6.13 4.00
N ILE A 53 -9.06 6.97 4.36
CA ILE A 53 -9.34 7.29 5.77
C ILE A 53 -9.66 6.03 6.58
N LEU A 54 -10.39 5.08 6.01
CA LEU A 54 -10.73 3.82 6.65
C LEU A 54 -9.50 2.92 6.81
N LYS A 55 -8.63 2.86 5.81
CA LYS A 55 -7.39 2.08 5.86
C LYS A 55 -6.43 2.63 6.90
N TRP A 56 -6.26 3.96 6.96
CA TRP A 56 -5.47 4.62 7.98
C TRP A 56 -6.01 4.37 9.39
N THR A 57 -7.33 4.40 9.54
CA THR A 57 -8.01 4.08 10.81
C THR A 57 -7.76 2.63 11.22
N ALA A 58 -7.96 1.69 10.29
CA ALA A 58 -7.80 0.27 10.56
C ALA A 58 -6.35 -0.12 10.91
N ALA A 59 -5.36 0.55 10.33
CA ALA A 59 -3.96 0.32 10.64
C ALA A 59 -3.49 1.14 11.85
N GLY A 60 -3.88 2.41 11.93
CA GLY A 60 -3.36 3.38 12.90
C GLY A 60 -3.95 3.25 14.30
N VAL A 61 -5.27 3.04 14.42
CA VAL A 61 -5.90 2.94 15.75
C VAL A 61 -5.38 1.77 16.57
N PRO A 62 -5.26 0.54 16.04
CA PRO A 62 -4.65 -0.55 16.78
C PRO A 62 -3.19 -0.28 17.15
N ALA A 63 -2.41 0.35 16.28
CA ALA A 63 -1.03 0.73 16.57
C ALA A 63 -0.96 1.78 17.70
N ALA A 64 -1.86 2.77 17.71
CA ALA A 64 -1.96 3.75 18.77
C ALA A 64 -2.35 3.11 20.12
N ILE A 65 -3.32 2.19 20.14
CA ILE A 65 -3.70 1.43 21.35
C ILE A 65 -2.50 0.63 21.88
N ALA A 66 -1.79 -0.06 21.00
CA ALA A 66 -0.60 -0.83 21.36
C ALA A 66 0.51 0.08 21.91
N LEU A 67 0.72 1.27 21.33
CA LEU A 67 1.68 2.29 21.81
C LEU A 67 1.29 2.83 23.19
N LEU A 68 0.00 3.08 23.43
CA LEU A 68 -0.51 3.51 24.73
C LEU A 68 -0.21 2.49 25.82
N ILE A 69 -0.49 1.21 25.53
CA ILE A 69 -0.20 0.10 26.46
C ILE A 69 1.31 -0.03 26.70
N ALA A 70 2.11 0.06 25.64
CA ALA A 70 3.57 0.04 25.73
C ALA A 70 4.09 1.18 26.62
N GLY A 71 3.62 2.40 26.41
CA GLY A 71 3.98 3.58 27.20
C GLY A 71 3.64 3.42 28.68
N TRP A 72 2.43 2.93 28.99
CA TRP A 72 2.02 2.65 30.37
C TRP A 72 2.92 1.57 31.02
N ARG A 73 3.24 0.49 30.29
CA ARG A 73 4.11 -0.57 30.81
C ARG A 73 5.54 -0.08 31.05
N VAL A 74 6.08 0.73 30.14
CA VAL A 74 7.41 1.35 30.28
C VAL A 74 7.45 2.24 31.55
N MET A 75 6.41 2.97 31.84
CA MET A 75 6.32 3.79 33.06
C MET A 75 6.25 2.94 34.33
N ARG A 76 5.45 1.87 34.30
CA ARG A 76 5.16 1.05 35.50
C ARG A 76 6.26 0.07 35.83
N TYR A 77 6.86 -0.58 34.82
CA TYR A 77 7.84 -1.65 35.02
C TYR A 77 9.26 -1.14 34.72
N GLY A 78 10.25 -1.62 35.48
CA GLY A 78 11.65 -1.27 35.24
C GLY A 78 12.21 -1.83 33.93
N SER A 79 13.31 -1.24 33.46
CA SER A 79 14.04 -1.69 32.26
C SER A 79 14.54 -3.14 32.35
N GLU A 80 14.68 -3.67 33.56
CA GLU A 80 15.03 -5.06 33.81
C GLU A 80 13.90 -6.02 33.47
N ARG A 81 12.64 -5.53 33.48
CA ARG A 81 11.45 -6.34 33.23
C ARG A 81 10.85 -6.16 31.85
N VAL A 82 10.99 -4.99 31.21
CA VAL A 82 10.41 -4.72 29.89
C VAL A 82 11.53 -4.46 28.91
N ARG A 83 11.59 -5.30 27.85
CA ARG A 83 12.59 -5.13 26.77
C ARG A 83 11.97 -4.39 25.61
N VAL A 84 12.62 -3.30 25.19
CA VAL A 84 12.37 -2.62 23.91
C VAL A 84 13.52 -2.98 22.98
N ARG A 85 13.21 -3.55 21.82
CA ARG A 85 14.20 -3.88 20.81
C ARG A 85 14.35 -2.73 19.82
N LEU A 86 15.43 -1.96 19.97
CA LEU A 86 15.84 -0.92 19.04
C LEU A 86 17.17 -1.36 18.40
N ASP A 87 17.09 -1.97 17.24
CA ASP A 87 18.27 -2.32 16.45
C ASP A 87 18.73 -1.13 15.59
N LEU A 88 19.88 -1.28 14.91
CA LEU A 88 20.43 -0.23 14.06
C LEU A 88 19.46 0.18 12.94
N PHE A 89 18.69 -0.77 12.41
CA PHE A 89 17.67 -0.50 11.39
C PHE A 89 16.58 0.44 11.93
N ALA A 90 16.06 0.17 13.15
CA ALA A 90 15.09 1.03 13.82
C ALA A 90 15.62 2.44 14.06
N LEU A 91 16.91 2.58 14.40
CA LEU A 91 17.53 3.88 14.65
C LEU A 91 17.73 4.68 13.38
N ILE A 92 18.12 4.06 12.26
CA ILE A 92 18.22 4.74 10.97
C ILE A 92 16.82 5.17 10.51
N TRP A 93 15.81 4.32 10.65
CA TRP A 93 14.42 4.70 10.33
C TRP A 93 13.94 5.87 11.18
N LEU A 94 14.26 5.87 12.49
CA LEU A 94 13.99 7.01 13.36
C LEU A 94 14.73 8.27 12.90
N ALA A 95 15.98 8.15 12.47
CA ALA A 95 16.75 9.27 11.92
C ALA A 95 16.10 9.85 10.64
N ILE A 96 15.57 9.00 9.76
CA ILE A 96 14.77 9.43 8.61
C ILE A 96 13.53 10.21 9.08
N LEU A 97 12.79 9.71 10.06
CA LEU A 97 11.60 10.39 10.59
C LEU A 97 11.95 11.76 11.18
N VAL A 98 13.03 11.84 11.98
CA VAL A 98 13.50 13.10 12.56
C VAL A 98 13.93 14.08 11.46
N TYR A 99 14.68 13.61 10.47
CA TYR A 99 15.10 14.41 9.32
C TYR A 99 13.87 15.00 8.58
N CYS A 100 12.89 14.15 8.25
CA CYS A 100 11.66 14.57 7.57
C CYS A 100 10.82 15.52 8.43
N LEU A 101 10.81 15.34 9.76
CA LEU A 101 10.14 16.24 10.70
C LEU A 101 10.77 17.63 10.73
N LEU A 102 12.08 17.71 10.57
CA LEU A 102 12.83 18.98 10.59
C LEU A 102 12.86 19.69 9.23
N MET A 103 12.49 19.04 8.14
CA MET A 103 12.53 19.62 6.77
C MET A 103 11.84 20.99 6.66
N PRO A 104 10.70 21.29 7.33
CA PRO A 104 10.08 22.62 7.27
C PRO A 104 10.97 23.78 7.71
N LEU A 105 12.12 23.51 8.35
CA LEU A 105 13.08 24.54 8.74
C LEU A 105 13.89 25.10 7.56
N TRP A 106 14.00 24.35 6.44
CA TRP A 106 14.78 24.76 5.27
C TRP A 106 14.06 24.53 3.92
N VAL A 107 12.93 23.83 3.92
CA VAL A 107 12.10 23.57 2.74
C VAL A 107 10.76 24.25 2.91
N ASN A 108 10.27 24.90 1.86
CA ASN A 108 8.94 25.46 1.84
C ASN A 108 7.88 24.36 1.66
N ILE A 109 7.11 24.08 2.69
CA ILE A 109 6.03 23.08 2.65
C ILE A 109 4.76 23.71 2.07
N MET A 110 4.42 23.36 0.84
CA MET A 110 3.22 23.87 0.16
C MET A 110 1.92 23.36 0.82
N SER A 111 1.90 22.11 1.23
CA SER A 111 0.79 21.50 1.96
C SER A 111 1.23 20.97 3.34
N PRO A 112 1.03 21.74 4.42
CA PRO A 112 1.25 21.25 5.79
C PRO A 112 0.39 20.05 6.13
N THR A 113 -0.82 19.97 5.56
CA THR A 113 -1.73 18.84 5.75
C THR A 113 -1.15 17.54 5.19
N ALA A 114 -0.68 17.55 3.93
CA ALA A 114 -0.07 16.38 3.30
C ALA A 114 1.20 15.96 4.03
N TRP A 115 2.07 16.91 4.40
CA TRP A 115 3.27 16.64 5.19
C TRP A 115 2.93 15.99 6.54
N CYS A 116 1.98 16.55 7.28
CA CYS A 116 1.57 16.01 8.59
C CYS A 116 1.00 14.59 8.44
N LEU A 117 0.18 14.34 7.42
CA LEU A 117 -0.42 13.04 7.17
C LEU A 117 0.64 11.98 6.87
N GLU A 118 1.58 12.26 5.98
CA GLU A 118 2.65 11.32 5.65
C GLU A 118 3.57 11.08 6.86
N MET A 119 3.89 12.10 7.64
CA MET A 119 4.65 11.96 8.87
C MET A 119 3.95 11.05 9.89
N VAL A 120 2.63 11.22 10.08
CA VAL A 120 1.83 10.36 10.97
C VAL A 120 1.81 8.92 10.45
N CYS A 121 1.64 8.72 9.13
CA CYS A 121 1.68 7.39 8.52
C CYS A 121 3.03 6.70 8.74
N PHE A 122 4.14 7.35 8.40
CA PHE A 122 5.49 6.79 8.56
C PHE A 122 5.84 6.53 10.02
N ALA A 123 5.46 7.44 10.94
CA ALA A 123 5.64 7.23 12.38
C ALA A 123 4.82 6.04 12.88
N THR A 124 3.58 5.87 12.43
CA THR A 124 2.73 4.72 12.76
C THR A 124 3.38 3.41 12.32
N VAL A 125 3.93 3.35 11.11
CA VAL A 125 4.61 2.16 10.59
C VAL A 125 5.90 1.86 11.36
N TRP A 126 6.65 2.90 11.76
CA TRP A 126 7.83 2.72 12.62
C TRP A 126 7.45 2.17 14.01
N VAL A 127 6.38 2.70 14.62
CA VAL A 127 5.84 2.18 15.89
C VAL A 127 5.43 0.71 15.72
N PHE A 128 4.73 0.39 14.63
CA PHE A 128 4.33 -0.98 14.31
C PHE A 128 5.55 -1.92 14.21
N TYR A 129 6.63 -1.46 13.54
CA TYR A 129 7.90 -2.19 13.46
C TYR A 129 8.48 -2.46 14.85
N VAL A 130 8.66 -1.41 15.68
CA VAL A 130 9.30 -1.51 17.01
C VAL A 130 8.50 -2.42 17.94
N LEU A 131 7.17 -2.30 17.94
CA LEU A 131 6.29 -3.14 18.74
C LEU A 131 6.31 -4.60 18.28
N SER A 132 6.34 -4.83 16.96
CA SER A 132 6.47 -6.17 16.38
C SER A 132 7.83 -6.78 16.71
N ALA A 133 8.93 -6.05 16.53
CA ALA A 133 10.27 -6.52 16.85
C ALA A 133 10.44 -6.87 18.35
N SER A 134 9.71 -6.15 19.22
CA SER A 134 9.80 -6.31 20.67
C SER A 134 8.86 -7.34 21.28
N SER A 135 7.69 -7.58 20.68
CA SER A 135 6.60 -8.29 21.36
C SER A 135 5.78 -9.24 20.49
N PHE A 136 6.01 -9.32 19.18
CA PHE A 136 5.23 -10.21 18.31
C PHE A 136 5.55 -11.68 18.64
N PRO A 137 4.53 -12.54 18.91
CA PRO A 137 4.77 -13.93 19.27
C PRO A 137 5.25 -14.75 18.06
N GLU A 138 6.11 -15.74 18.27
CA GLU A 138 6.62 -16.60 17.20
C GLU A 138 5.51 -17.37 16.48
N TRP A 139 4.47 -17.79 17.20
CA TRP A 139 3.29 -18.47 16.65
C TRP A 139 2.31 -17.52 15.96
N GLY A 140 2.47 -16.21 16.13
CA GLY A 140 1.54 -15.17 15.64
C GLY A 140 1.52 -15.01 14.12
N LEU A 141 2.56 -15.45 13.41
CA LEU A 141 2.61 -15.34 11.96
C LEU A 141 1.51 -16.18 11.28
N ARG A 142 1.23 -17.37 11.76
CA ARG A 142 0.19 -18.25 11.22
C ARG A 142 -1.20 -17.59 11.14
N PRO A 143 -1.81 -17.09 12.25
CA PRO A 143 -3.10 -16.41 12.16
C PRO A 143 -3.07 -15.14 11.33
N VAL A 144 -1.96 -14.39 11.31
CA VAL A 144 -1.80 -13.20 10.47
C VAL A 144 -1.84 -13.56 8.98
N LEU A 145 -1.10 -14.57 8.55
CA LEU A 145 -1.10 -15.00 7.16
C LEU A 145 -2.46 -15.60 6.75
N LEU A 146 -3.13 -16.29 7.67
CA LEU A 146 -4.44 -16.84 7.41
C LEU A 146 -5.48 -15.73 7.16
N ILE A 147 -5.54 -14.71 8.04
CA ILE A 147 -6.47 -13.58 7.84
C ILE A 147 -6.15 -12.81 6.57
N GLY A 148 -4.86 -12.64 6.24
CA GLY A 148 -4.42 -12.03 4.98
C GLY A 148 -4.88 -12.82 3.76
N SER A 149 -4.75 -14.15 3.78
CA SER A 149 -5.18 -15.04 2.69
C SER A 149 -6.71 -15.05 2.52
N ILE A 150 -7.48 -15.07 3.62
CA ILE A 150 -8.94 -14.99 3.60
C ILE A 150 -9.38 -13.64 3.03
N ASN A 151 -8.81 -12.53 3.51
CA ASN A 151 -9.12 -11.19 3.01
C ASN A 151 -8.84 -11.08 1.50
N ALA A 152 -7.69 -11.56 1.05
CA ALA A 152 -7.36 -11.54 -0.37
C ALA A 152 -8.35 -12.37 -1.20
N SER A 153 -8.76 -13.54 -0.73
CA SER A 153 -9.76 -14.38 -1.41
C SER A 153 -11.13 -13.69 -1.49
N VAL A 154 -11.56 -12.98 -0.43
CA VAL A 154 -12.77 -12.15 -0.46
C VAL A 154 -12.64 -11.01 -1.45
N ASN A 155 -11.49 -10.35 -1.51
CA ASN A 155 -11.23 -9.30 -2.50
C ASN A 155 -11.21 -9.83 -3.95
N VAL A 156 -10.74 -11.07 -4.17
CA VAL A 156 -10.84 -11.73 -5.49
C VAL A 156 -12.32 -11.93 -5.86
N LEU A 157 -13.16 -12.37 -4.93
CA LEU A 157 -14.60 -12.48 -5.15
C LEU A 157 -15.22 -11.12 -5.48
N PHE A 158 -14.86 -10.06 -4.76
CA PHE A 158 -15.31 -8.70 -5.06
C PHE A 158 -14.90 -8.25 -6.46
N ALA A 159 -13.66 -8.54 -6.86
CA ALA A 159 -13.15 -8.22 -8.19
C ALA A 159 -13.90 -8.99 -9.30
N GLU A 160 -14.25 -10.26 -9.08
CA GLU A 160 -15.09 -11.06 -10.00
C GLU A 160 -16.50 -10.46 -10.15
N LEU A 161 -17.09 -9.94 -9.07
CA LEU A 161 -18.38 -9.26 -9.11
C LEU A 161 -18.27 -7.90 -9.84
N GLN A 162 -17.20 -7.14 -9.57
CA GLN A 162 -16.95 -5.85 -10.23
C GLN A 162 -16.82 -5.98 -11.74
N ILE A 163 -16.03 -6.96 -12.23
CA ILE A 163 -15.81 -7.13 -13.67
C ILE A 163 -17.09 -7.49 -14.42
N ARG A 164 -18.05 -8.14 -13.74
CA ARG A 164 -19.34 -8.53 -14.29
C ARG A 164 -20.42 -7.46 -14.09
N GLY A 165 -20.12 -6.34 -13.43
CA GLY A 165 -21.08 -5.30 -13.06
C GLY A 165 -22.07 -5.73 -11.97
N LEU A 166 -21.78 -6.80 -11.21
CA LEU A 166 -22.64 -7.38 -10.18
C LEU A 166 -22.31 -6.91 -8.76
N ASN A 167 -21.51 -5.89 -8.62
CA ASN A 167 -21.10 -5.32 -7.35
C ASN A 167 -22.22 -4.70 -6.51
N ASN A 168 -23.41 -4.54 -7.08
CA ASN A 168 -24.65 -4.09 -6.41
C ASN A 168 -25.52 -5.25 -5.90
N PHE A 169 -25.09 -6.49 -6.06
CA PHE A 169 -25.83 -7.71 -5.70
C PHE A 169 -27.23 -7.85 -6.36
N SER A 170 -27.49 -7.16 -7.48
CA SER A 170 -28.78 -7.22 -8.19
C SER A 170 -29.14 -8.64 -8.69
N PHE A 171 -28.15 -9.51 -8.87
CA PHE A 171 -28.37 -10.91 -9.25
C PHE A 171 -29.07 -11.74 -8.17
N LEU A 172 -29.21 -11.22 -6.95
CA LEU A 172 -29.93 -11.86 -5.84
C LEU A 172 -31.43 -11.47 -5.81
N ASP A 173 -31.85 -10.53 -6.65
CA ASP A 173 -33.24 -10.09 -6.69
C ASP A 173 -34.18 -11.26 -7.05
N GLY A 174 -35.30 -11.37 -6.35
CA GLY A 174 -36.23 -12.49 -6.49
C GLY A 174 -35.80 -13.79 -5.81
N THR A 175 -34.66 -13.84 -5.13
CA THR A 175 -34.22 -14.97 -4.32
C THR A 175 -34.46 -14.71 -2.83
N MET A 176 -34.33 -15.78 -1.98
CA MET A 176 -34.35 -15.65 -0.52
C MET A 176 -33.22 -14.75 0.04
N PHE A 177 -32.22 -14.43 -0.80
CA PHE A 177 -31.08 -13.60 -0.44
C PHE A 177 -31.16 -12.16 -0.96
N ALA A 178 -32.33 -11.70 -1.42
CA ALA A 178 -32.56 -10.34 -1.93
C ALA A 178 -32.12 -9.25 -0.94
N ASP A 179 -32.28 -9.50 0.36
CA ASP A 179 -31.82 -8.60 1.43
C ASP A 179 -30.33 -8.31 1.42
N PHE A 180 -29.50 -9.14 0.77
CA PHE A 180 -28.05 -8.87 0.61
C PHE A 180 -27.78 -7.62 -0.22
N ARG A 181 -28.74 -7.10 -1.00
CA ARG A 181 -28.56 -5.81 -1.71
C ARG A 181 -28.20 -4.65 -0.78
N ARG A 182 -28.69 -4.67 0.45
CA ARG A 182 -28.30 -3.66 1.47
C ARG A 182 -26.80 -3.64 1.77
N PHE A 183 -26.10 -4.73 1.46
CA PHE A 183 -24.63 -4.83 1.60
C PHE A 183 -23.88 -4.41 0.33
N SER A 184 -24.54 -3.93 -0.73
CA SER A 184 -23.86 -3.46 -1.96
C SER A 184 -22.78 -2.40 -1.68
N ASN A 185 -22.92 -1.66 -0.57
CA ASN A 185 -21.96 -0.62 -0.17
C ASN A 185 -20.67 -1.15 0.46
N ILE A 186 -20.50 -2.47 0.57
CA ILE A 186 -19.24 -3.08 1.02
C ILE A 186 -18.26 -3.34 -0.12
N ILE A 187 -18.70 -3.19 -1.37
CA ILE A 187 -17.88 -3.37 -2.58
C ILE A 187 -17.74 -2.03 -3.28
N LEU A 188 -16.51 -1.66 -3.62
CA LEU A 188 -16.23 -0.43 -4.37
C LEU A 188 -17.00 -0.42 -5.70
N PRO A 189 -17.79 0.64 -6.00
CA PRO A 189 -18.65 0.71 -7.20
C PRO A 189 -17.82 1.07 -8.44
N THR A 190 -17.04 0.11 -8.94
CA THR A 190 -16.18 0.25 -10.12
C THR A 190 -16.46 -0.89 -11.12
N PRO A 191 -17.65 -0.90 -11.76
CA PRO A 191 -17.98 -1.94 -12.73
C PRO A 191 -16.97 -1.97 -13.87
N GLY A 192 -16.65 -3.18 -14.35
CA GLY A 192 -15.66 -3.39 -15.40
C GLY A 192 -14.19 -3.39 -14.94
N ASN A 193 -13.90 -3.04 -13.69
CA ASN A 193 -12.56 -3.10 -13.12
C ASN A 193 -12.35 -4.36 -12.26
N TYR A 194 -11.10 -4.83 -12.21
CA TYR A 194 -10.72 -5.99 -11.40
C TYR A 194 -9.74 -5.53 -10.30
N ILE A 195 -10.28 -4.92 -9.26
CA ILE A 195 -9.51 -4.21 -8.24
C ILE A 195 -9.91 -4.53 -6.78
N GLY A 196 -11.01 -5.25 -6.56
CA GLY A 196 -11.55 -5.43 -5.20
C GLY A 196 -11.72 -4.09 -4.48
N ASN A 197 -11.45 -4.05 -3.19
CA ASN A 197 -11.48 -2.83 -2.37
C ASN A 197 -10.10 -2.15 -2.22
N THR A 198 -9.17 -2.34 -3.19
CA THR A 198 -7.83 -1.76 -3.13
C THR A 198 -7.69 -0.44 -3.92
N ALA A 199 -8.73 -0.03 -4.63
CA ALA A 199 -8.83 1.18 -5.48
C ALA A 199 -7.94 1.19 -6.73
N GLN A 200 -6.99 0.28 -6.87
CA GLN A 200 -6.07 0.27 -8.02
C GLN A 200 -5.61 -1.14 -8.36
N GLN A 201 -5.56 -1.45 -9.66
CA GLN A 201 -5.18 -2.74 -10.19
C GLN A 201 -3.80 -3.24 -9.72
N ASN A 202 -2.79 -2.37 -9.71
CA ASN A 202 -1.45 -2.75 -9.25
C ASN A 202 -1.40 -3.02 -7.74
N MET A 203 -2.19 -2.29 -6.93
CA MET A 203 -2.29 -2.51 -5.49
C MET A 203 -3.04 -3.80 -5.19
N PHE A 204 -4.10 -4.09 -5.94
CA PHE A 204 -4.79 -5.37 -5.86
C PHE A 204 -3.84 -6.53 -6.19
N GLY A 205 -3.12 -6.44 -7.32
CA GLY A 205 -2.13 -7.43 -7.70
C GLY A 205 -1.06 -7.65 -6.63
N LEU A 206 -0.53 -6.58 -6.04
CA LEU A 206 0.44 -6.66 -4.93
C LEU A 206 -0.17 -7.37 -3.71
N TRP A 207 -1.39 -6.99 -3.32
CA TRP A 207 -2.06 -7.57 -2.17
C TRP A 207 -2.29 -9.08 -2.31
N VAL A 208 -2.81 -9.51 -3.45
CA VAL A 208 -3.01 -10.95 -3.69
C VAL A 208 -1.69 -11.70 -3.85
N ALA A 209 -0.63 -11.07 -4.37
CA ALA A 209 0.72 -11.66 -4.41
C ALA A 209 1.29 -11.89 -3.01
N VAL A 210 1.10 -10.95 -2.07
CA VAL A 210 1.46 -11.11 -0.65
C VAL A 210 0.71 -12.29 -0.04
N ALA A 211 -0.59 -12.43 -0.34
CA ALA A 211 -1.41 -13.55 0.15
C ALA A 211 -0.98 -14.91 -0.45
N VAL A 212 -0.64 -14.96 -1.74
CA VAL A 212 -0.08 -16.18 -2.36
C VAL A 212 1.23 -16.59 -1.70
N LEU A 213 2.15 -15.63 -1.51
CA LEU A 213 3.42 -15.91 -0.81
C LEU A 213 3.17 -16.44 0.61
N GLY A 214 2.22 -15.84 1.33
CA GLY A 214 1.77 -16.31 2.65
C GLY A 214 1.18 -17.72 2.62
N GLY A 215 0.35 -18.03 1.62
CA GLY A 215 -0.24 -19.36 1.43
C GLY A 215 0.81 -20.43 1.13
N VAL A 216 1.80 -20.12 0.28
CA VAL A 216 2.94 -21.02 0.02
C VAL A 216 3.72 -21.29 1.30
N TYR A 217 4.01 -20.26 2.09
CA TYR A 217 4.69 -20.41 3.37
C TYR A 217 3.87 -21.28 4.35
N LEU A 218 2.58 -20.97 4.52
CA LEU A 218 1.69 -21.73 5.41
C LEU A 218 1.65 -23.21 5.04
N TYR A 219 1.58 -23.53 3.75
CA TYR A 219 1.56 -24.91 3.32
C TYR A 219 2.91 -25.60 3.47
N ALA A 220 4.00 -25.00 3.01
CA ALA A 220 5.30 -25.65 2.97
C ALA A 220 5.95 -25.78 4.36
N TYR A 221 5.71 -24.83 5.25
CA TYR A 221 6.42 -24.74 6.53
C TYR A 221 5.53 -24.96 7.75
N ASP A 222 4.31 -24.42 7.77
CA ASP A 222 3.48 -24.42 8.98
C ASP A 222 2.48 -25.58 9.05
N ALA A 223 1.81 -25.94 7.97
CA ALA A 223 0.77 -26.96 7.96
C ALA A 223 1.25 -28.36 8.41
N TRP A 224 2.56 -28.63 8.29
CA TRP A 224 3.21 -29.91 8.55
C TRP A 224 4.19 -29.85 9.73
N ARG A 225 4.08 -28.83 10.57
CA ARG A 225 5.02 -28.52 11.65
C ARG A 225 5.21 -29.65 12.65
N HIS A 226 4.16 -30.41 12.93
CA HIS A 226 4.17 -31.47 13.93
C HIS A 226 4.66 -32.84 13.42
N ASP A 227 5.07 -32.95 12.16
CA ASP A 227 5.53 -34.19 11.59
C ASP A 227 6.53 -33.96 10.44
N PRO A 228 7.79 -33.63 10.75
CA PRO A 228 8.74 -33.18 9.75
C PRO A 228 9.30 -34.29 8.84
N SER A 229 9.36 -35.55 9.30
CA SER A 229 10.22 -36.55 8.65
C SER A 229 9.54 -37.43 7.61
N GLU A 230 8.25 -37.81 7.79
CA GLU A 230 7.59 -38.79 6.90
C GLU A 230 6.68 -38.20 5.83
N HIS A 231 6.29 -36.94 5.92
CA HIS A 231 5.09 -36.44 5.29
C HIS A 231 5.29 -35.61 4.02
N GLY A 232 6.51 -35.49 3.49
CA GLY A 232 6.71 -34.84 2.19
C GLY A 232 5.85 -35.45 1.09
N ARG A 233 5.72 -36.78 1.06
CA ARG A 233 4.89 -37.50 0.07
C ARG A 233 3.38 -37.30 0.34
N LYS A 234 2.95 -37.27 1.58
CA LYS A 234 1.52 -37.04 1.94
C LYS A 234 1.04 -35.65 1.56
N ALA A 235 1.94 -34.66 1.49
CA ALA A 235 1.62 -33.32 1.02
C ALA A 235 1.33 -33.23 -0.49
N ILE A 236 1.80 -34.18 -1.30
CA ILE A 236 1.54 -34.20 -2.74
C ILE A 236 0.06 -34.50 -3.03
N LEU A 237 -0.56 -35.40 -2.30
CA LEU A 237 -1.91 -35.89 -2.58
C LEU A 237 -2.98 -34.76 -2.54
N PRO A 238 -3.07 -33.91 -1.50
CA PRO A 238 -3.96 -32.76 -1.50
C PRO A 238 -3.71 -31.81 -2.69
N ALA A 239 -2.45 -31.58 -3.04
CA ALA A 239 -2.10 -30.69 -4.14
C ALA A 239 -2.55 -31.28 -5.49
N VAL A 240 -2.42 -32.58 -5.70
CA VAL A 240 -2.95 -33.28 -6.91
C VAL A 240 -4.46 -33.11 -7.00
N PHE A 241 -5.21 -33.35 -5.93
CA PHE A 241 -6.67 -33.20 -5.94
C PHE A 241 -7.10 -31.75 -6.22
N VAL A 242 -6.47 -30.75 -5.59
CA VAL A 242 -6.77 -29.33 -5.84
C VAL A 242 -6.40 -28.97 -7.29
N SER A 243 -5.27 -29.44 -7.82
CA SER A 243 -4.88 -29.21 -9.21
C SER A 243 -5.87 -29.81 -10.21
N LEU A 244 -6.29 -31.06 -9.99
CA LEU A 244 -7.33 -31.70 -10.81
C LEU A 244 -8.65 -30.93 -10.74
N SER A 245 -9.05 -30.48 -9.55
CA SER A 245 -10.26 -29.64 -9.39
C SER A 245 -10.18 -28.35 -10.17
N VAL A 246 -9.04 -27.66 -10.19
CA VAL A 246 -8.82 -26.44 -11.00
C VAL A 246 -8.95 -26.74 -12.51
N ILE A 247 -8.35 -27.83 -12.97
CA ILE A 247 -8.44 -28.23 -14.37
C ILE A 247 -9.89 -28.53 -14.77
N ILE A 248 -10.61 -29.29 -13.93
CA ILE A 248 -12.00 -29.67 -14.18
C ILE A 248 -12.90 -28.43 -14.16
N LEU A 249 -12.73 -27.54 -13.17
CA LEU A 249 -13.52 -26.30 -13.06
C LEU A 249 -13.36 -25.41 -14.28
N LYS A 250 -12.18 -25.36 -14.90
CA LYS A 250 -11.98 -24.63 -16.13
C LYS A 250 -12.89 -25.13 -17.25
N TYR A 251 -12.98 -26.44 -17.44
CA TYR A 251 -13.84 -27.03 -18.48
C TYR A 251 -15.33 -27.07 -18.07
N ALA A 252 -15.63 -27.06 -16.76
CA ALA A 252 -16.99 -27.06 -16.24
C ALA A 252 -17.76 -25.78 -16.60
N VAL A 253 -17.08 -24.64 -16.68
CA VAL A 253 -17.70 -23.37 -17.09
C VAL A 253 -18.25 -23.43 -18.53
N THR A 254 -17.76 -24.38 -19.32
CA THR A 254 -18.20 -24.59 -20.71
C THR A 254 -19.08 -25.82 -20.91
N LEU A 255 -19.08 -26.81 -20.01
CA LEU A 255 -19.60 -28.17 -20.29
C LEU A 255 -20.70 -28.70 -19.38
N SER A 256 -21.02 -28.19 -18.23
CA SER A 256 -22.21 -28.59 -17.44
C SER A 256 -22.01 -28.73 -15.92
N SER A 257 -23.13 -28.78 -15.18
CA SER A 257 -23.23 -29.08 -13.73
C SER A 257 -22.55 -30.37 -13.27
N VAL A 258 -22.39 -31.35 -14.16
CA VAL A 258 -21.72 -32.64 -13.86
C VAL A 258 -20.24 -32.45 -13.52
N LEU A 259 -19.51 -31.63 -14.28
CA LEU A 259 -18.09 -31.37 -14.03
C LEU A 259 -17.89 -30.54 -12.77
N LEU A 260 -18.80 -29.62 -12.45
CA LEU A 260 -18.81 -28.90 -11.16
C LEU A 260 -18.98 -29.87 -9.99
N GLY A 261 -19.87 -30.86 -10.14
CA GLY A 261 -20.06 -31.93 -9.17
C GLY A 261 -18.79 -32.77 -8.99
N ILE A 262 -18.10 -33.13 -10.05
CA ILE A 262 -16.84 -33.89 -9.98
C ILE A 262 -15.75 -33.06 -9.30
N ALA A 263 -15.60 -31.79 -9.63
CA ALA A 263 -14.63 -30.90 -8.99
C ALA A 263 -14.91 -30.75 -7.49
N ALA A 264 -16.18 -30.58 -7.09
CA ALA A 264 -16.59 -30.52 -5.70
C ALA A 264 -16.33 -31.86 -4.97
N ALA A 265 -16.61 -33.02 -5.62
CA ALA A 265 -16.33 -34.34 -5.07
C ALA A 265 -14.82 -34.56 -4.86
N LEU A 266 -13.97 -34.12 -5.78
CA LEU A 266 -12.51 -34.19 -5.62
C LEU A 266 -11.99 -33.32 -4.48
N LEU A 267 -12.53 -32.12 -4.30
CA LEU A 267 -12.19 -31.24 -3.17
C LEU A 267 -12.63 -31.87 -1.83
N LEU A 268 -13.83 -32.44 -1.81
CA LEU A 268 -14.34 -33.20 -0.64
C LEU A 268 -13.48 -34.43 -0.36
N ALA A 269 -13.13 -35.20 -1.39
CA ALA A 269 -12.25 -36.36 -1.26
C ALA A 269 -10.86 -35.93 -0.74
N ALA A 270 -10.29 -34.82 -1.23
CA ALA A 270 -9.04 -34.27 -0.71
C ALA A 270 -9.15 -34.00 0.81
N ALA A 271 -10.24 -33.38 1.23
CA ALA A 271 -10.49 -33.06 2.64
C ALA A 271 -10.70 -34.34 3.51
N LEU A 272 -11.42 -35.34 2.99
CA LEU A 272 -11.70 -36.58 3.70
C LEU A 272 -10.50 -37.54 3.80
N VAL A 273 -9.76 -37.71 2.69
CA VAL A 273 -8.59 -38.60 2.65
C VAL A 273 -7.45 -38.08 3.50
N THR A 274 -7.34 -36.75 3.62
CA THR A 274 -6.30 -36.13 4.42
C THR A 274 -6.59 -36.11 5.93
N GLY A 275 -7.82 -36.42 6.34
CA GLY A 275 -8.24 -36.42 7.75
C GLY A 275 -8.40 -35.03 8.37
N ARG A 276 -9.04 -34.95 9.54
CA ARG A 276 -9.35 -33.66 10.22
C ARG A 276 -8.15 -32.71 10.38
N ARG A 277 -6.94 -33.25 10.58
CA ARG A 277 -5.71 -32.47 10.74
C ARG A 277 -5.30 -31.77 9.44
N ASN A 278 -5.73 -32.25 8.30
CA ASN A 278 -5.30 -31.78 6.99
C ASN A 278 -6.33 -30.89 6.27
N ILE A 279 -7.52 -30.67 6.85
CA ILE A 279 -8.49 -29.68 6.34
C ILE A 279 -7.83 -28.29 6.22
N PHE A 280 -7.00 -27.92 7.18
CA PHE A 280 -6.23 -26.69 7.14
C PHE A 280 -5.32 -26.61 5.91
N SER A 281 -4.58 -27.67 5.60
CA SER A 281 -3.68 -27.73 4.42
C SER A 281 -4.43 -27.59 3.11
N VAL A 282 -5.58 -28.27 2.98
CA VAL A 282 -6.44 -28.19 1.78
C VAL A 282 -7.02 -26.77 1.65
N SER A 283 -7.51 -26.19 2.75
CA SER A 283 -8.03 -24.80 2.74
C SER A 283 -6.98 -23.79 2.33
N VAL A 284 -5.75 -23.93 2.82
CA VAL A 284 -4.62 -23.07 2.42
C VAL A 284 -4.33 -23.20 0.92
N LEU A 285 -4.34 -24.42 0.36
CA LEU A 285 -4.14 -24.64 -1.08
C LEU A 285 -5.24 -23.99 -1.91
N ILE A 286 -6.51 -24.15 -1.50
CA ILE A 286 -7.65 -23.54 -2.20
C ILE A 286 -7.53 -22.01 -2.17
N MET A 287 -7.27 -21.41 -1.00
CA MET A 287 -7.08 -19.97 -0.89
C MET A 287 -5.89 -19.49 -1.75
N THR A 288 -4.78 -20.26 -1.77
CA THR A 288 -3.62 -19.92 -2.61
C THR A 288 -3.99 -19.97 -4.09
N ALA A 289 -4.75 -20.97 -4.52
CA ALA A 289 -5.23 -21.07 -5.91
C ALA A 289 -6.16 -19.90 -6.28
N VAL A 290 -7.13 -19.56 -5.41
CA VAL A 290 -8.04 -18.42 -5.62
C VAL A 290 -7.27 -17.11 -5.69
N ASN A 291 -6.33 -16.89 -4.77
CA ASN A 291 -5.54 -15.67 -4.74
C ASN A 291 -4.61 -15.56 -5.97
N PHE A 292 -4.02 -16.68 -6.41
CA PHE A 292 -3.20 -16.68 -7.62
C PHE A 292 -4.04 -16.46 -8.89
N TRP A 293 -5.26 -17.02 -8.97
CA TRP A 293 -6.24 -16.67 -10.01
C TRP A 293 -6.52 -15.16 -10.02
N GLY A 294 -6.76 -14.57 -8.86
CA GLY A 294 -6.94 -13.12 -8.69
C GLY A 294 -5.74 -12.32 -9.19
N LEU A 295 -4.51 -12.76 -8.91
CA LEU A 295 -3.29 -12.12 -9.40
C LEU A 295 -3.24 -12.12 -10.92
N MET A 296 -3.48 -13.25 -11.56
CA MET A 296 -3.45 -13.37 -13.03
C MET A 296 -4.51 -12.48 -13.69
N ASN A 297 -5.73 -12.44 -13.15
CA ASN A 297 -6.80 -11.58 -13.67
C ASN A 297 -6.64 -10.10 -13.32
N SER A 298 -5.79 -9.74 -12.36
CA SER A 298 -5.43 -8.36 -12.04
C SER A 298 -4.64 -7.69 -13.17
N THR A 299 -4.03 -8.44 -14.07
CA THR A 299 -3.11 -7.96 -15.12
C THR A 299 -1.94 -7.11 -14.60
N SER A 300 -1.58 -7.23 -13.31
CA SER A 300 -0.47 -6.52 -12.68
C SER A 300 0.86 -7.22 -12.93
N ARG A 301 1.59 -6.79 -13.94
CA ARG A 301 2.91 -7.36 -14.31
C ARG A 301 3.94 -7.24 -13.19
N SER A 302 4.02 -6.05 -12.57
CA SER A 302 4.98 -5.82 -11.49
C SER A 302 4.75 -6.76 -10.30
N ALA A 303 3.49 -7.01 -9.92
CA ALA A 303 3.15 -7.92 -8.83
C ALA A 303 3.45 -9.39 -9.18
N THR A 304 3.21 -9.80 -10.43
CA THR A 304 3.51 -11.17 -10.90
C THR A 304 5.02 -11.44 -10.88
N ILE A 305 5.83 -10.52 -11.42
CA ILE A 305 7.30 -10.64 -11.40
C ILE A 305 7.81 -10.60 -9.95
N ALA A 306 7.27 -9.70 -9.13
CA ALA A 306 7.64 -9.59 -7.72
C ALA A 306 7.34 -10.86 -6.93
N LEU A 307 6.18 -11.48 -7.15
CA LEU A 307 5.85 -12.79 -6.56
C LEU A 307 6.83 -13.86 -7.00
N THR A 308 7.15 -13.92 -8.29
CA THR A 308 8.13 -14.88 -8.82
C THR A 308 9.48 -14.73 -8.13
N LEU A 309 9.98 -13.50 -7.96
CA LEU A 309 11.22 -13.22 -7.23
C LEU A 309 11.13 -13.62 -5.76
N GLY A 310 10.02 -13.29 -5.08
CA GLY A 310 9.79 -13.71 -3.69
C GLY A 310 9.76 -15.24 -3.54
N LEU A 311 9.10 -15.95 -4.46
CA LEU A 311 9.07 -17.42 -4.47
C LEU A 311 10.45 -18.03 -4.79
N LEU A 312 11.23 -17.43 -5.70
CA LEU A 312 12.61 -17.87 -5.99
C LEU A 312 13.51 -17.73 -4.76
N VAL A 313 13.40 -16.62 -4.02
CA VAL A 313 14.14 -16.43 -2.76
C VAL A 313 13.71 -17.50 -1.76
N MET A 314 12.41 -17.71 -1.57
CA MET A 314 11.88 -18.73 -0.65
C MET A 314 12.36 -20.14 -1.04
N LEU A 315 12.29 -20.49 -2.33
CA LEU A 315 12.75 -21.79 -2.84
C LEU A 315 14.26 -21.96 -2.63
N SER A 316 15.05 -20.96 -2.98
CA SER A 316 16.52 -20.99 -2.84
C SER A 316 16.92 -21.24 -1.38
N VAL A 317 16.28 -20.51 -0.44
CA VAL A 317 16.50 -20.71 1.00
C VAL A 317 16.05 -22.12 1.42
N THR A 318 14.91 -22.60 0.89
CA THR A 318 14.40 -23.95 1.20
C THR A 318 15.39 -25.03 0.78
N LEU A 319 15.87 -24.97 -0.45
CA LEU A 319 16.82 -25.95 -1.00
C LEU A 319 18.17 -25.93 -0.28
N TRP A 320 18.60 -24.74 0.17
CA TRP A 320 19.91 -24.58 0.84
C TRP A 320 19.90 -24.96 2.32
N LYS A 321 18.84 -24.61 3.06
CA LYS A 321 18.85 -24.63 4.53
C LYS A 321 17.98 -25.71 5.16
N PHE A 322 17.01 -26.24 4.44
CA PHE A 322 15.98 -27.10 5.01
C PHE A 322 16.03 -28.53 4.45
N ALA A 323 15.39 -29.46 5.18
CA ALA A 323 15.29 -30.83 4.76
C ALA A 323 14.52 -30.99 3.44
N ARG A 324 14.80 -32.06 2.69
CA ARG A 324 14.14 -32.37 1.41
C ARG A 324 12.60 -32.37 1.49
N SER A 325 12.04 -32.69 2.66
CA SER A 325 10.59 -32.68 2.89
C SER A 325 9.97 -31.28 2.66
N TYR A 326 10.63 -30.20 3.03
CA TYR A 326 10.18 -28.82 2.76
C TYR A 326 10.17 -28.50 1.27
N ALA A 327 11.19 -28.94 0.55
CA ALA A 327 11.26 -28.77 -0.91
C ALA A 327 10.13 -29.51 -1.63
N ILE A 328 9.80 -30.74 -1.19
CA ILE A 328 8.69 -31.51 -1.74
C ILE A 328 7.34 -30.80 -1.49
N ARG A 329 7.12 -30.25 -0.30
CA ARG A 329 5.91 -29.49 0.04
C ARG A 329 5.80 -28.20 -0.78
N PHE A 330 6.92 -27.50 -0.93
CA PHE A 330 7.00 -26.32 -1.78
C PHE A 330 6.63 -26.67 -3.24
N THR A 331 7.21 -27.73 -3.79
CA THR A 331 6.90 -28.22 -5.15
C THR A 331 5.43 -28.59 -5.30
N ALA A 332 4.81 -29.16 -4.28
CA ALA A 332 3.38 -29.48 -4.29
C ALA A 332 2.50 -28.25 -4.44
N VAL A 333 2.78 -27.17 -3.71
CA VAL A 333 2.07 -25.88 -3.87
C VAL A 333 2.35 -25.28 -5.23
N LEU A 334 3.60 -25.32 -5.70
CA LEU A 334 3.98 -24.79 -7.01
C LEU A 334 3.22 -25.50 -8.12
N MET A 335 2.96 -26.80 -8.01
CA MET A 335 2.12 -27.55 -8.95
C MET A 335 0.70 -26.96 -9.05
N VAL A 336 0.07 -26.62 -7.91
CA VAL A 336 -1.25 -25.96 -7.89
C VAL A 336 -1.17 -24.60 -8.58
N ILE A 337 -0.14 -23.79 -8.26
CA ILE A 337 0.08 -22.48 -8.90
C ILE A 337 0.22 -22.63 -10.42
N LEU A 338 1.00 -23.59 -10.88
CA LEU A 338 1.19 -23.84 -12.31
C LEU A 338 -0.11 -24.30 -13.01
N CYS A 339 -0.94 -25.11 -12.34
CA CYS A 339 -2.25 -25.49 -12.88
C CYS A 339 -3.19 -24.28 -12.99
N VAL A 340 -3.21 -23.40 -11.98
CA VAL A 340 -3.99 -22.15 -12.03
C VAL A 340 -3.45 -21.21 -13.10
N PHE A 341 -2.13 -21.08 -13.21
CA PHE A 341 -1.49 -20.32 -14.29
C PHE A 341 -1.93 -20.81 -15.66
N TRP A 342 -1.80 -22.12 -15.91
CA TRP A 342 -2.25 -22.71 -17.17
C TRP A 342 -3.75 -22.46 -17.42
N ALA A 343 -4.60 -22.64 -16.40
CA ALA A 343 -6.02 -22.37 -16.52
C ALA A 343 -6.32 -20.90 -16.84
N SER A 344 -5.53 -19.98 -16.30
CA SER A 344 -5.70 -18.54 -16.51
C SER A 344 -5.26 -18.06 -17.88
N LEU A 345 -4.29 -18.72 -18.54
CA LEU A 345 -3.77 -18.31 -19.87
C LEU A 345 -4.85 -18.18 -20.95
N TYR A 346 -5.97 -18.88 -20.77
CA TYR A 346 -7.10 -18.82 -21.71
C TYR A 346 -8.21 -17.86 -21.23
N SER A 347 -7.96 -17.04 -20.21
CA SER A 347 -8.89 -15.99 -19.85
C SER A 347 -8.63 -14.76 -20.73
N PRO A 348 -9.67 -14.06 -21.22
CA PRO A 348 -9.48 -12.87 -22.09
C PRO A 348 -8.63 -11.76 -21.44
N ARG A 349 -8.48 -11.79 -20.12
CA ARG A 349 -7.68 -10.81 -19.38
C ARG A 349 -6.20 -11.18 -19.32
N SER A 350 -5.87 -12.46 -19.27
CA SER A 350 -4.47 -12.88 -19.28
C SER A 350 -3.82 -12.77 -20.65
N GLU A 351 -4.57 -12.86 -21.73
CA GLU A 351 -4.08 -12.50 -23.08
C GLU A 351 -3.55 -11.07 -23.09
N GLN A 352 -4.25 -10.13 -22.44
CA GLN A 352 -3.78 -8.75 -22.30
C GLN A 352 -2.43 -8.62 -21.56
N ILE A 353 -2.09 -9.53 -20.63
CA ILE A 353 -0.78 -9.52 -19.96
C ILE A 353 0.31 -9.92 -20.97
N VAL A 354 0.07 -10.96 -21.74
CA VAL A 354 1.03 -11.47 -22.74
C VAL A 354 1.25 -10.39 -23.80
N ASP A 355 0.19 -9.83 -24.36
CA ASP A 355 0.27 -8.79 -25.38
C ASP A 355 0.97 -7.53 -24.87
N LYS A 356 0.57 -7.00 -23.72
CA LYS A 356 1.22 -5.83 -23.09
C LYS A 356 2.67 -6.10 -22.68
N THR A 357 3.04 -7.35 -22.42
CA THR A 357 4.42 -7.71 -22.10
C THR A 357 5.23 -7.84 -23.38
N ALA A 358 4.67 -8.43 -24.42
CA ALA A 358 5.27 -8.50 -25.74
C ALA A 358 5.50 -7.10 -26.35
N ASP A 359 4.53 -6.18 -26.15
CA ASP A 359 4.66 -4.79 -26.60
C ASP A 359 5.80 -4.03 -25.91
N ILE A 360 6.05 -4.29 -24.63
CA ILE A 360 7.19 -3.66 -23.92
C ILE A 360 8.52 -4.22 -24.44
N ILE A 361 8.58 -5.53 -24.71
CA ILE A 361 9.79 -6.15 -25.25
C ILE A 361 10.08 -5.65 -26.67
N ARG A 362 9.02 -5.44 -27.47
CA ARG A 362 9.14 -4.94 -28.85
C ARG A 362 9.39 -3.44 -28.91
N ASN A 363 8.76 -2.67 -28.05
CA ASN A 363 8.82 -1.20 -28.01
C ASN A 363 9.20 -0.75 -26.60
N ALA A 364 10.51 -0.63 -26.34
CA ALA A 364 11.02 -0.11 -25.06
C ALA A 364 10.48 1.31 -24.72
N GLU A 365 9.93 2.03 -25.70
CA GLU A 365 9.24 3.30 -25.54
C GLU A 365 7.90 3.14 -24.80
N ASN A 366 7.28 1.97 -24.80
CA ASN A 366 5.99 1.65 -24.17
C ASN A 366 6.09 1.20 -22.69
N ILE A 367 7.12 1.63 -21.95
CA ILE A 367 7.13 1.48 -20.48
C ILE A 367 5.98 2.29 -19.85
N GLY A 368 4.91 2.51 -20.64
CA GLY A 368 3.78 3.36 -20.27
C GLY A 368 4.29 4.76 -19.88
N ASN A 369 3.47 5.73 -19.70
CA ASN A 369 3.83 7.13 -19.39
C ASN A 369 4.88 7.35 -18.27
N ARG A 370 5.47 6.28 -17.71
CA ARG A 370 6.47 6.34 -16.63
C ARG A 370 7.77 7.00 -17.02
N ARG A 371 8.19 6.90 -18.28
CA ARG A 371 9.42 7.56 -18.73
C ARG A 371 9.32 9.09 -18.56
N GLY A 372 8.16 9.67 -18.91
CA GLY A 372 7.89 11.09 -18.66
C GLY A 372 7.82 11.43 -17.17
N ILE A 373 7.15 10.59 -16.37
CA ILE A 373 7.05 10.78 -14.91
C ILE A 373 8.44 10.74 -14.27
N TRP A 374 9.27 9.77 -14.63
CA TRP A 374 10.62 9.64 -14.07
C TRP A 374 11.55 10.77 -14.53
N ALA A 375 11.41 11.24 -15.79
CA ALA A 375 12.13 12.42 -16.26
C ALA A 375 11.72 13.68 -15.49
N THR A 376 10.40 13.87 -15.25
CA THR A 376 9.89 14.93 -14.38
C THR A 376 10.46 14.83 -12.96
N SER A 377 10.43 13.65 -12.38
CA SER A 377 10.98 13.40 -11.03
C SER A 377 12.47 13.72 -10.98
N TYR A 378 13.22 13.31 -11.99
CA TYR A 378 14.64 13.60 -12.07
C TYR A 378 14.92 15.10 -12.23
N ALA A 379 14.13 15.80 -13.05
CA ALA A 379 14.22 17.26 -13.18
C ALA A 379 13.91 17.96 -11.85
N MET A 380 12.86 17.54 -11.15
CA MET A 380 12.50 18.03 -9.81
C MET A 380 13.65 17.82 -8.81
N PHE A 381 14.24 16.63 -8.78
CA PHE A 381 15.38 16.33 -7.90
C PHE A 381 16.61 17.22 -8.21
N LEU A 382 16.87 17.50 -9.49
CA LEU A 382 17.99 18.39 -9.88
C LEU A 382 17.73 19.85 -9.50
N GLU A 383 16.48 20.28 -9.49
CA GLU A 383 16.08 21.63 -9.09
C GLU A 383 16.07 21.79 -7.56
N HIS A 384 15.67 20.72 -6.85
CA HIS A 384 15.56 20.70 -5.39
C HIS A 384 16.41 19.57 -4.79
N PRO A 385 17.75 19.64 -4.81
CA PRO A 385 18.60 18.60 -4.25
C PRO A 385 18.47 18.46 -2.71
N GLU A 386 17.97 19.51 -2.02
CA GLU A 386 17.57 19.48 -0.61
C GLU A 386 16.27 18.74 -0.36
N GLY A 387 15.50 18.45 -1.41
CA GLY A 387 14.17 17.86 -1.39
C GLY A 387 13.06 18.91 -1.36
N VAL A 388 11.85 18.48 -1.76
CA VAL A 388 10.65 19.34 -1.74
C VAL A 388 9.82 19.17 -0.47
N GLY A 389 10.18 18.23 0.41
CA GLY A 389 9.44 17.85 1.61
C GLY A 389 8.64 16.56 1.42
N ILE A 390 8.53 15.78 2.51
CA ILE A 390 7.75 14.54 2.51
C ILE A 390 6.27 14.85 2.25
N GLY A 391 5.64 14.07 1.34
CA GLY A 391 4.25 14.25 0.93
C GLY A 391 4.03 15.45 -0.01
N GLN A 392 5.11 16.12 -0.47
CA GLN A 392 5.00 17.31 -1.32
C GLN A 392 5.17 17.01 -2.82
N TYR A 393 5.45 15.79 -3.23
CA TYR A 393 5.74 15.42 -4.61
C TYR A 393 4.70 15.95 -5.62
N LYS A 394 3.40 15.72 -5.35
CA LYS A 394 2.33 16.14 -6.25
C LYS A 394 2.23 17.67 -6.41
N TRP A 395 2.61 18.42 -5.37
CA TRP A 395 2.55 19.86 -5.32
C TRP A 395 3.64 20.53 -6.19
N HIS A 396 4.77 19.85 -6.36
CA HIS A 396 5.90 20.29 -7.19
C HIS A 396 5.92 19.62 -8.57
N TYR A 397 4.97 18.71 -8.85
CA TYR A 397 5.03 17.89 -10.06
C TYR A 397 4.98 18.71 -11.35
N LEU A 398 4.09 19.72 -11.47
CA LEU A 398 4.00 20.55 -12.67
C LEU A 398 5.20 21.46 -12.85
N GLU A 399 5.76 21.98 -11.76
CA GLU A 399 7.01 22.74 -11.80
C GLU A 399 8.16 21.86 -12.31
N GLY A 400 8.32 20.67 -11.74
CA GLY A 400 9.29 19.68 -12.22
C GLY A 400 9.07 19.28 -13.67
N GLN A 401 7.81 19.21 -14.14
CA GLN A 401 7.50 18.92 -15.54
C GLN A 401 7.91 20.08 -16.46
N ARG A 402 7.61 21.31 -16.08
CA ARG A 402 8.05 22.51 -16.81
C ARG A 402 9.57 22.54 -16.94
N GLU A 403 10.31 22.27 -15.87
CA GLU A 403 11.75 22.20 -15.87
C GLU A 403 12.26 21.02 -16.72
N GLY A 404 11.59 19.88 -16.65
CA GLY A 404 11.90 18.73 -17.49
C GLY A 404 11.73 18.99 -18.97
N PHE A 405 10.68 19.70 -19.38
CA PHE A 405 10.50 20.14 -20.77
C PHE A 405 11.68 21.01 -21.24
N ARG A 406 12.16 21.91 -20.40
CA ARG A 406 13.29 22.79 -20.69
C ARG A 406 14.61 22.01 -20.76
N ARG A 407 14.91 21.16 -19.74
CA ARG A 407 16.19 20.41 -19.63
C ARG A 407 16.33 19.34 -20.70
N PHE A 408 15.25 18.64 -21.01
CA PHE A 408 15.27 17.52 -21.97
C PHE A 408 14.84 17.93 -23.38
N ASN A 409 14.79 19.24 -23.67
CA ASN A 409 14.40 19.80 -24.98
C ASN A 409 13.06 19.26 -25.48
N ALA A 410 12.11 19.03 -24.57
CA ALA A 410 10.75 18.60 -24.82
C ALA A 410 10.60 17.47 -25.88
N PRO A 411 11.26 16.29 -25.74
CA PRO A 411 11.17 15.22 -26.72
C PRO A 411 9.72 14.71 -26.85
N LEU A 412 9.38 14.12 -28.01
CA LEU A 412 7.99 13.71 -28.31
C LEU A 412 7.37 12.74 -27.29
N TRP A 413 8.20 11.87 -26.71
CA TRP A 413 7.74 10.94 -25.66
C TRP A 413 7.47 11.62 -24.31
N TYR A 414 7.94 12.86 -24.08
CA TYR A 414 7.74 13.62 -22.87
C TYR A 414 6.53 14.54 -23.03
N ARG A 415 5.33 13.97 -22.79
CA ARG A 415 4.06 14.69 -22.95
C ARG A 415 3.60 15.25 -21.61
N TRP A 416 2.80 16.31 -21.66
CA TRP A 416 2.12 16.83 -20.48
C TRP A 416 1.21 15.74 -19.88
N GLN A 417 1.37 15.53 -18.58
CA GLN A 417 0.51 14.66 -17.80
C GLN A 417 0.58 15.11 -16.33
N TYR A 418 -0.48 14.89 -15.60
CA TYR A 418 -0.50 15.12 -14.16
C TYR A 418 -0.52 13.80 -13.40
N THR A 419 0.33 13.69 -12.39
CA THR A 419 0.34 12.55 -11.49
C THR A 419 0.73 12.97 -10.08
N HIS A 420 0.15 12.28 -9.10
CA HIS A 420 0.45 12.50 -7.68
C HIS A 420 1.70 11.75 -7.23
N TRP A 421 2.25 10.84 -8.06
CA TRP A 421 3.25 9.86 -7.64
C TRP A 421 4.27 9.59 -8.74
N ALA A 422 5.53 9.39 -8.33
CA ALA A 422 6.60 9.00 -9.25
C ALA A 422 6.45 7.57 -9.81
N HIS A 423 5.59 6.73 -9.20
CA HIS A 423 5.53 5.28 -9.50
C HIS A 423 6.88 4.57 -9.40
N ASN A 424 7.77 5.11 -8.59
CA ASN A 424 9.03 4.56 -8.14
C ASN A 424 9.32 5.20 -6.78
N GLU A 425 9.20 4.42 -5.71
CA GLU A 425 9.29 4.93 -4.35
C GLU A 425 10.66 5.49 -3.99
N PHE A 426 11.71 4.88 -4.53
CA PHE A 426 13.07 5.37 -4.29
C PHE A 426 13.27 6.73 -4.93
N LEU A 427 12.89 6.86 -6.20
CA LEU A 427 12.98 8.14 -6.92
C LEU A 427 12.11 9.22 -6.27
N GLN A 428 10.88 8.87 -5.86
CA GLN A 428 9.99 9.79 -5.16
C GLN A 428 10.61 10.27 -3.85
N PHE A 429 11.19 9.34 -3.06
CA PHE A 429 11.82 9.70 -1.79
C PHE A 429 13.07 10.57 -1.99
N PHE A 430 13.80 10.41 -3.10
CA PHE A 430 14.87 11.35 -3.47
C PHE A 430 14.34 12.73 -3.83
N CYS A 431 13.19 12.84 -4.51
CA CYS A 431 12.56 14.13 -4.77
C CYS A 431 12.08 14.80 -3.47
N GLU A 432 11.41 14.03 -2.61
CA GLU A 432 10.81 14.54 -1.38
C GLU A 432 11.84 14.80 -0.26
N GLY A 433 12.74 13.85 -0.02
CA GLY A 433 13.75 13.91 1.03
C GLY A 433 15.09 14.49 0.63
N GLY A 434 15.27 14.81 -0.67
CA GLY A 434 16.53 15.27 -1.21
C GLY A 434 17.65 14.23 -1.15
N VAL A 435 18.88 14.66 -1.36
CA VAL A 435 20.08 13.81 -1.32
C VAL A 435 20.21 13.13 0.05
N ILE A 436 20.06 13.90 1.13
CA ILE A 436 20.25 13.36 2.50
C ILE A 436 19.19 12.32 2.83
N GLY A 437 17.90 12.62 2.59
CA GLY A 437 16.81 11.67 2.82
C GLY A 437 16.96 10.40 1.98
N GLY A 438 17.27 10.55 0.68
CA GLY A 438 17.52 9.43 -0.22
C GLY A 438 18.70 8.55 0.22
N MET A 439 19.80 9.16 0.65
CA MET A 439 20.96 8.41 1.19
C MET A 439 20.65 7.68 2.50
N LEU A 440 19.88 8.28 3.40
CA LEU A 440 19.40 7.63 4.62
C LEU A 440 18.50 6.43 4.30
N LEU A 441 17.62 6.56 3.32
CA LEU A 441 16.78 5.45 2.85
C LEU A 441 17.65 4.32 2.29
N LEU A 442 18.61 4.61 1.41
CA LEU A 442 19.53 3.60 0.89
C LEU A 442 20.35 2.95 2.01
N LEU A 443 20.83 3.74 2.96
CA LEU A 443 21.55 3.20 4.13
C LEU A 443 20.68 2.24 4.94
N MET A 444 19.41 2.55 5.14
CA MET A 444 18.46 1.66 5.82
C MET A 444 18.37 0.31 5.10
N TRP A 445 18.27 0.31 3.76
CA TRP A 445 18.25 -0.90 2.95
C TRP A 445 19.56 -1.67 3.01
N VAL A 446 20.71 -1.00 2.95
CA VAL A 446 22.04 -1.62 3.05
C VAL A 446 22.23 -2.26 4.43
N VAL A 447 21.81 -1.58 5.50
CA VAL A 447 21.88 -2.10 6.88
C VAL A 447 21.03 -3.34 7.06
N TRP A 448 19.89 -3.44 6.39
CA TRP A 448 19.07 -4.66 6.38
C TRP A 448 19.68 -5.76 5.49
N LEU A 449 20.09 -5.43 4.26
CA LEU A 449 20.51 -6.38 3.25
C LEU A 449 21.80 -7.13 3.63
N ILE A 450 22.81 -6.43 4.19
CA ILE A 450 24.08 -7.04 4.54
C ILE A 450 23.93 -8.15 5.59
N PRO A 451 23.24 -7.95 6.73
CA PRO A 451 23.00 -9.03 7.69
C PRO A 451 22.12 -10.14 7.13
N ALA A 452 21.12 -9.81 6.29
CA ALA A 452 20.28 -10.80 5.63
C ALA A 452 21.10 -11.72 4.73
N LEU A 453 21.95 -11.16 3.85
CA LEU A 453 22.85 -11.94 2.99
C LEU A 453 23.86 -12.76 3.81
N ARG A 454 24.44 -12.19 4.86
CA ARG A 454 25.35 -12.93 5.76
C ARG A 454 24.64 -14.08 6.46
N GLY A 455 23.41 -13.88 6.91
CA GLY A 455 22.57 -14.90 7.51
C GLY A 455 22.24 -16.03 6.52
N LEU A 456 21.93 -15.67 5.27
CA LEU A 456 21.70 -16.62 4.20
C LEU A 456 22.96 -17.45 3.87
N ILE A 457 24.13 -16.84 3.81
CA ILE A 457 25.41 -17.51 3.43
C ILE A 457 25.95 -18.35 4.58
N ARG A 458 26.08 -17.80 5.79
CA ARG A 458 26.79 -18.43 6.92
C ARG A 458 26.03 -19.57 7.59
N GLY A 459 24.74 -19.74 7.30
CA GLY A 459 23.93 -20.81 7.86
C GLY A 459 24.05 -20.86 9.37
N ARG A 460 23.40 -19.96 10.08
CA ARG A 460 23.08 -20.20 11.48
C ARG A 460 22.20 -21.44 11.54
N HIS A 461 22.86 -22.61 11.65
CA HIS A 461 22.18 -23.73 12.24
C HIS A 461 21.85 -23.32 13.68
N SER A 462 20.67 -22.82 13.91
CA SER A 462 20.03 -22.91 15.20
C SER A 462 19.67 -24.39 15.45
N ILE A 463 20.66 -25.25 15.28
CA ILE A 463 20.65 -26.51 15.98
C ILE A 463 21.04 -26.09 17.40
N THR A 464 20.07 -25.72 18.19
CA THR A 464 20.24 -25.75 19.64
C THR A 464 20.72 -27.15 19.96
N ALA A 465 21.99 -27.26 20.31
CA ALA A 465 22.57 -28.46 20.79
C ALA A 465 21.79 -28.89 22.06
N GLY A 466 20.90 -29.79 21.92
CA GLY A 466 20.06 -30.29 23.02
C GLY A 466 18.55 -30.21 22.71
N GLY A 467 18.03 -31.08 21.87
CA GLY A 467 16.64 -31.52 21.87
C GLY A 467 15.70 -30.76 20.96
N ASN A 468 15.00 -31.48 20.19
CA ASN A 468 13.62 -31.37 19.61
C ASN A 468 12.96 -29.98 19.33
N SER A 469 13.68 -28.87 19.31
CA SER A 469 13.08 -27.58 18.90
C SER A 469 13.15 -27.41 17.38
N GLU A 470 12.02 -27.31 16.76
CA GLU A 470 11.88 -27.00 15.34
C GLU A 470 12.57 -25.66 15.00
N PRO A 471 13.19 -25.56 13.82
CA PRO A 471 13.83 -24.31 13.40
C PRO A 471 12.76 -23.21 13.21
N ASP A 472 13.04 -21.99 13.68
CA ASP A 472 12.22 -20.82 13.33
C ASP A 472 12.33 -20.56 11.82
N THR A 473 11.20 -20.62 11.13
CA THR A 473 11.11 -20.44 9.68
C THR A 473 10.48 -19.08 9.29
N ASN A 474 10.04 -18.27 10.26
CA ASN A 474 9.32 -17.02 10.02
C ASN A 474 10.15 -16.02 9.19
N TRP A 475 11.46 -16.00 9.39
CA TRP A 475 12.37 -15.15 8.65
C TRP A 475 12.41 -15.46 7.13
N VAL A 476 12.13 -16.70 6.73
CA VAL A 476 12.10 -17.11 5.30
C VAL A 476 10.99 -16.38 4.58
N TRP A 477 9.79 -16.40 5.16
CA TRP A 477 8.67 -15.62 4.65
C TRP A 477 8.97 -14.12 4.66
N ALA A 478 9.56 -13.63 5.74
CA ALA A 478 9.86 -12.22 5.92
C ALA A 478 10.80 -11.69 4.84
N VAL A 479 11.94 -12.37 4.58
CA VAL A 479 12.89 -11.97 3.51
C VAL A 479 12.24 -12.03 2.14
N SER A 480 11.44 -13.07 1.88
CA SER A 480 10.73 -13.22 0.61
C SER A 480 9.70 -12.11 0.39
N LEU A 481 8.98 -11.70 1.45
CA LEU A 481 8.04 -10.59 1.39
C LEU A 481 8.73 -9.23 1.19
N VAL A 482 9.84 -8.99 1.91
CA VAL A 482 10.65 -7.78 1.70
C VAL A 482 11.09 -7.70 0.24
N THR A 483 11.59 -8.81 -0.34
CA THR A 483 11.99 -8.85 -1.75
C THR A 483 10.82 -8.52 -2.68
N LEU A 484 9.66 -9.12 -2.46
CA LEU A 484 8.45 -8.90 -3.25
C LEU A 484 8.02 -7.42 -3.23
N ILE A 485 7.86 -6.83 -2.03
CA ILE A 485 7.38 -5.46 -1.89
C ILE A 485 8.41 -4.46 -2.43
N THR A 486 9.71 -4.70 -2.18
CA THR A 486 10.80 -3.84 -2.69
C THR A 486 10.85 -3.81 -4.21
N PHE A 487 10.70 -4.96 -4.86
CA PHE A 487 10.63 -4.99 -6.31
C PHE A 487 9.42 -4.22 -6.84
N CYS A 488 8.25 -4.39 -6.21
CA CYS A 488 7.08 -3.59 -6.56
C CYS A 488 7.31 -2.08 -6.36
N ALA A 489 8.08 -1.68 -5.36
CA ALA A 489 8.37 -0.28 -5.06
C ALA A 489 9.15 0.43 -6.16
N VAL A 490 9.88 -0.30 -7.00
CA VAL A 490 10.56 0.27 -8.19
C VAL A 490 9.57 0.68 -9.29
N PHE A 491 8.37 0.04 -9.35
CA PHE A 491 7.41 0.25 -10.44
C PHE A 491 6.03 0.73 -9.99
N THR A 492 5.79 0.79 -8.69
CA THR A 492 4.51 1.19 -8.09
C THR A 492 4.75 2.03 -6.84
N ARG A 493 3.75 2.17 -5.96
CA ARG A 493 3.80 3.02 -4.76
C ARG A 493 3.41 2.28 -3.47
N PRO A 494 4.04 1.17 -3.08
CA PRO A 494 3.67 0.46 -1.87
C PRO A 494 4.02 1.19 -0.57
N PHE A 495 5.02 2.09 -0.55
CA PHE A 495 5.45 2.80 0.65
C PHE A 495 4.52 3.96 1.05
N HIS A 496 3.75 4.51 0.09
CA HIS A 496 2.70 5.49 0.35
C HIS A 496 1.34 4.85 0.61
N ARG A 497 1.32 3.54 0.92
CA ARG A 497 0.13 2.77 1.21
C ARG A 497 0.29 2.05 2.54
N ILE A 498 -0.38 2.57 3.58
CA ILE A 498 -0.25 2.05 4.94
C ILE A 498 -0.58 0.55 5.00
N GLU A 499 -1.53 0.09 4.19
CA GLU A 499 -1.91 -1.31 4.09
C GLU A 499 -0.79 -2.24 3.62
N ASN A 500 0.19 -1.74 2.88
CA ASN A 500 1.37 -2.51 2.46
C ASN A 500 2.53 -2.32 3.43
N MET A 501 2.67 -1.10 3.97
CA MET A 501 3.77 -0.76 4.87
C MET A 501 3.72 -1.52 6.19
N VAL A 502 2.52 -1.78 6.75
CA VAL A 502 2.41 -2.58 7.99
C VAL A 502 2.85 -4.04 7.76
N TRP A 503 2.62 -4.62 6.59
CA TRP A 503 3.14 -5.93 6.22
C TRP A 503 4.65 -5.93 6.05
N LEU A 504 5.19 -4.91 5.40
CA LEU A 504 6.63 -4.73 5.24
C LEU A 504 7.33 -4.54 6.59
N ALA A 505 6.74 -3.75 7.49
CA ALA A 505 7.25 -3.53 8.83
C ALA A 505 7.27 -4.82 9.66
N LEU A 506 6.22 -5.66 9.56
CA LEU A 506 6.21 -6.98 10.19
C LEU A 506 7.33 -7.86 9.62
N ALA A 507 7.52 -7.88 8.31
CA ALA A 507 8.58 -8.66 7.67
C ALA A 507 9.97 -8.19 8.11
N PHE A 508 10.23 -6.88 8.15
CA PHE A 508 11.47 -6.36 8.71
C PHE A 508 11.65 -6.76 10.18
N ALA A 509 10.60 -6.68 11.00
CA ALA A 509 10.67 -7.04 12.41
C ALA A 509 11.04 -8.52 12.59
N LEU A 510 10.44 -9.43 11.81
CA LEU A 510 10.72 -10.86 11.89
C LEU A 510 12.12 -11.21 11.35
N SER A 511 12.53 -10.64 10.21
CA SER A 511 13.86 -10.87 9.65
C SER A 511 14.97 -10.30 10.55
N ASN A 512 14.75 -9.12 11.12
CA ASN A 512 15.74 -8.48 11.99
C ASN A 512 15.91 -9.22 13.33
N ARG A 513 14.89 -9.90 13.82
CA ARG A 513 15.03 -10.79 15.00
C ARG A 513 16.07 -11.87 14.76
N GLU A 514 16.12 -12.42 13.55
CA GLU A 514 17.07 -13.48 13.19
C GLU A 514 18.47 -12.93 12.88
N PHE A 515 18.54 -11.81 12.15
CA PHE A 515 19.81 -11.32 11.59
C PHE A 515 20.58 -10.37 12.50
N PHE A 516 19.92 -9.65 13.40
CA PHE A 516 20.57 -8.71 14.32
C PHE A 516 20.70 -9.32 15.71
N PRO A 517 21.94 -9.41 16.25
CA PRO A 517 22.15 -9.92 17.59
C PRO A 517 21.55 -8.97 18.64
N GLU A 518 21.01 -9.54 19.72
CA GLU A 518 20.40 -8.78 20.85
C GLU A 518 21.32 -7.75 21.51
N ARG A 519 22.64 -7.89 21.35
CA ARG A 519 23.67 -7.00 21.95
C ARG A 519 23.59 -5.56 21.45
N LEU A 520 22.92 -5.28 20.34
CA LEU A 520 22.70 -3.94 19.80
C LEU A 520 21.37 -3.30 20.25
N SER A 521 20.65 -3.91 21.19
CA SER A 521 19.48 -3.29 21.77
C SER A 521 19.87 -2.20 22.76
N PHE A 522 19.60 -0.95 22.41
CA PHE A 522 19.87 0.19 23.28
C PHE A 522 18.94 0.21 24.49
N SER A 523 19.52 0.21 25.67
CA SER A 523 18.76 0.31 26.94
C SER A 523 18.62 1.79 27.35
N ILE A 524 17.86 2.56 26.59
CA ILE A 524 17.51 3.95 26.91
C ILE A 524 16.76 4.05 28.26
N LEU A 525 16.18 2.93 28.70
CA LEU A 525 15.27 2.88 29.86
C LEU A 525 15.94 2.63 31.21
N LYS A 526 17.26 2.75 31.33
CA LYS A 526 17.96 2.53 32.62
C LYS A 526 17.59 3.56 33.68
N SER A 527 17.44 4.84 33.30
CA SER A 527 17.06 5.92 34.21
C SER A 527 15.57 5.91 34.48
N PRO A 528 15.11 6.03 35.74
CA PRO A 528 13.70 6.17 36.09
C PRO A 528 13.04 7.38 35.44
N SER A 529 13.73 8.51 35.34
CA SER A 529 13.26 9.73 34.68
C SER A 529 13.08 9.53 33.17
N ALA A 530 14.06 8.93 32.48
CA ALA A 530 13.99 8.64 31.07
C ALA A 530 12.81 7.69 30.76
N ARG A 531 12.54 6.69 31.60
CA ARG A 531 11.38 5.80 31.46
C ARG A 531 10.05 6.54 31.55
N LYS A 532 9.91 7.39 32.59
CA LYS A 532 8.69 8.17 32.77
C LYS A 532 8.46 9.09 31.58
N LEU A 533 9.50 9.77 31.11
CA LEU A 533 9.45 10.66 29.95
C LEU A 533 9.08 9.89 28.66
N THR A 534 9.76 8.77 28.39
CA THR A 534 9.48 7.93 27.22
C THR A 534 8.05 7.37 27.26
N GLY A 535 7.62 6.86 28.42
CA GLY A 535 6.28 6.33 28.57
C GLY A 535 5.20 7.41 28.42
N ALA A 536 5.41 8.60 29.02
CA ALA A 536 4.52 9.74 28.84
C ALA A 536 4.46 10.21 27.38
N PHE A 537 5.62 10.28 26.70
CA PHE A 537 5.68 10.62 25.28
C PHE A 537 4.88 9.62 24.41
N CYS A 538 5.01 8.31 24.66
CA CYS A 538 4.24 7.29 23.95
C CYS A 538 2.74 7.45 24.17
N ILE A 539 2.31 7.73 25.40
CA ILE A 539 0.89 7.93 25.75
C ILE A 539 0.35 9.19 25.07
N VAL A 540 1.06 10.32 25.17
CA VAL A 540 0.64 11.58 24.53
C VAL A 540 0.58 11.44 23.02
N SER A 541 1.59 10.83 22.40
CA SER A 541 1.61 10.58 20.94
C SER A 541 0.47 9.68 20.50
N SER A 542 0.15 8.64 21.28
CA SER A 542 -0.99 7.76 21.01
C SER A 542 -2.32 8.52 21.03
N ILE A 543 -2.55 9.33 22.08
CA ILE A 543 -3.77 10.14 22.22
C ILE A 543 -3.85 11.16 21.07
N ALA A 544 -2.76 11.86 20.77
CA ALA A 544 -2.72 12.83 19.69
C ALA A 544 -3.01 12.17 18.32
N GLY A 545 -2.44 10.99 18.06
CA GLY A 545 -2.73 10.21 16.85
C GLY A 545 -4.20 9.81 16.75
N CYS A 546 -4.81 9.34 17.84
CA CYS A 546 -6.24 9.02 17.88
C CYS A 546 -7.12 10.25 17.62
N ILE A 547 -6.78 11.41 18.22
CA ILE A 547 -7.51 12.67 17.98
C ILE A 547 -7.40 13.08 16.51
N TYR A 548 -6.19 13.01 15.94
CA TYR A 548 -5.95 13.36 14.53
C TYR A 548 -6.75 12.47 13.56
N ILE A 549 -6.72 11.14 13.76
CA ILE A 549 -7.50 10.19 12.96
C ILE A 549 -9.01 10.44 13.14
N SER A 550 -9.50 10.65 14.36
CA SER A 550 -10.91 10.92 14.65
C SER A 550 -11.38 12.22 13.99
N SER A 551 -10.55 13.25 14.01
CA SER A 551 -10.81 14.52 13.28
C SER A 551 -10.91 14.26 11.77
N GLY A 552 -10.05 13.40 11.20
CA GLY A 552 -10.09 13.02 9.81
C GLY A 552 -11.37 12.26 9.43
N ILE A 553 -11.80 11.32 10.29
CA ILE A 553 -13.05 10.57 10.09
C ILE A 553 -14.25 11.52 10.08
N TYR A 554 -14.34 12.39 11.09
CA TYR A 554 -15.44 13.35 11.20
C TYR A 554 -15.43 14.36 10.04
N GLY A 555 -14.27 14.91 9.69
CA GLY A 555 -14.13 15.82 8.56
C GLY A 555 -14.58 15.19 7.24
N ASN A 556 -14.19 13.93 6.97
CA ASN A 556 -14.63 13.18 5.79
C ASN A 556 -16.13 12.90 5.79
N TYR A 557 -16.71 12.62 6.95
CA TYR A 557 -18.16 12.46 7.10
C TYR A 557 -18.88 13.76 6.75
N VAL A 558 -18.49 14.89 7.33
CA VAL A 558 -19.09 16.20 7.08
C VAL A 558 -18.93 16.63 5.64
N LEU A 559 -17.75 16.42 5.05
CA LEU A 559 -17.52 16.70 3.62
C LEU A 559 -18.44 15.85 2.74
N ARG A 560 -18.68 14.58 3.10
CA ARG A 560 -19.64 13.73 2.37
C ARG A 560 -21.06 14.29 2.45
N GLN A 561 -21.51 14.81 3.60
CA GLN A 561 -22.81 15.47 3.75
C GLN A 561 -22.89 16.68 2.82
N ALA A 562 -21.84 17.50 2.75
CA ALA A 562 -21.76 18.63 1.84
C ALA A 562 -21.92 18.22 0.37
N LEU A 563 -21.22 17.14 -0.04
CA LEU A 563 -21.25 16.65 -1.45
C LEU A 563 -22.55 15.94 -1.82
N SER A 564 -23.35 15.52 -0.84
CA SER A 564 -24.60 14.78 -1.07
C SER A 564 -25.88 15.63 -0.92
N THR A 565 -25.78 16.85 -0.39
CA THR A 565 -26.94 17.75 -0.23
C THR A 565 -27.15 18.61 -1.48
N ASN A 566 -28.43 18.79 -1.87
CA ASN A 566 -28.83 19.71 -2.93
C ASN A 566 -29.18 21.10 -2.39
N ASN A 567 -29.23 21.29 -1.06
CA ASN A 567 -29.50 22.57 -0.45
C ASN A 567 -28.22 23.39 -0.34
N GLU A 568 -28.17 24.50 -1.06
CA GLU A 568 -26.98 25.35 -1.17
C GLU A 568 -26.49 25.91 0.18
N HIS A 569 -27.42 26.33 1.04
CA HIS A 569 -27.09 26.84 2.38
C HIS A 569 -26.52 25.74 3.28
N LEU A 570 -27.10 24.56 3.27
CA LEU A 570 -26.60 23.41 4.00
C LEU A 570 -25.26 22.93 3.45
N GLN A 571 -25.11 22.95 2.13
CA GLN A 571 -23.83 22.60 1.48
C GLN A 571 -22.71 23.49 1.97
N LEU A 572 -22.89 24.82 1.93
CA LEU A 572 -21.90 25.78 2.39
C LEU A 572 -21.63 25.66 3.90
N HIS A 573 -22.68 25.40 4.68
CA HIS A 573 -22.54 25.16 6.13
C HIS A 573 -21.63 23.94 6.39
N TYR A 574 -21.89 22.80 5.75
CA TYR A 574 -21.07 21.60 5.89
C TYR A 574 -19.65 21.79 5.35
N LEU A 575 -19.47 22.52 4.23
CA LEU A 575 -18.14 22.84 3.71
C LEU A 575 -17.33 23.67 4.72
N ASN A 576 -17.94 24.71 5.31
CA ASN A 576 -17.27 25.53 6.33
C ASN A 576 -16.95 24.74 7.62
N GLU A 577 -17.75 23.73 7.96
CA GLU A 577 -17.45 22.84 9.08
C GLU A 577 -16.31 21.88 8.71
N ALA A 578 -16.32 21.27 7.52
CA ALA A 578 -15.29 20.34 7.06
C ALA A 578 -13.91 21.03 6.94
N GLU A 579 -13.86 22.32 6.57
CA GLU A 579 -12.60 23.09 6.48
C GLU A 579 -11.80 23.13 7.78
N LYS A 580 -12.48 23.02 8.93
CA LYS A 580 -11.83 23.03 10.25
C LYS A 580 -10.98 21.77 10.49
N HIS A 581 -11.19 20.71 9.72
CA HIS A 581 -10.52 19.42 9.87
C HIS A 581 -9.32 19.29 8.95
N PRO A 582 -8.09 19.19 9.49
CA PRO A 582 -6.86 19.26 8.69
C PRO A 582 -6.81 18.29 7.51
N ILE A 583 -7.21 17.03 7.69
CA ILE A 583 -7.08 15.96 6.67
C ILE A 583 -7.90 16.26 5.39
N VAL A 584 -9.04 16.95 5.50
CA VAL A 584 -9.95 17.24 4.38
C VAL A 584 -9.93 18.70 3.95
N ARG A 585 -9.15 19.54 4.62
CA ARG A 585 -9.18 21.00 4.45
C ARG A 585 -8.95 21.42 3.00
N GLU A 586 -7.96 20.86 2.34
CA GLU A 586 -7.59 21.24 0.97
C GLU A 586 -8.67 20.85 -0.05
N ASP A 587 -9.19 19.63 0.04
CA ASP A 587 -10.31 19.19 -0.78
C ASP A 587 -11.57 20.03 -0.51
N THR A 588 -11.79 20.40 0.76
CA THR A 588 -12.90 21.25 1.15
C THR A 588 -12.78 22.64 0.57
N MET A 589 -11.58 23.26 0.64
CA MET A 589 -11.34 24.59 0.05
C MET A 589 -11.58 24.59 -1.46
N ARG A 590 -11.17 23.53 -2.16
CA ARG A 590 -11.49 23.37 -3.59
C ARG A 590 -13.01 23.33 -3.82
N ASN A 591 -13.73 22.56 -3.04
CA ASN A 591 -15.19 22.48 -3.15
C ASN A 591 -15.89 23.80 -2.80
N ILE A 592 -15.38 24.58 -1.84
CA ILE A 592 -15.86 25.95 -1.55
C ILE A 592 -15.65 26.85 -2.77
N GLY A 593 -14.50 26.83 -3.38
CA GLY A 593 -14.22 27.59 -4.59
C GLY A 593 -15.19 27.24 -5.74
N TRP A 594 -15.40 25.96 -5.97
CA TRP A 594 -16.40 25.44 -6.93
C TRP A 594 -17.81 25.91 -6.63
N HIS A 595 -18.24 25.82 -5.38
CA HIS A 595 -19.54 26.27 -4.94
C HIS A 595 -19.78 27.75 -5.27
N TYR A 596 -18.81 28.61 -4.93
CA TYR A 596 -18.91 30.04 -5.25
C TYR A 596 -18.91 30.33 -6.74
N MET A 597 -18.11 29.62 -7.54
CA MET A 597 -18.13 29.80 -9.00
C MET A 597 -19.48 29.38 -9.59
N GLN A 598 -19.99 28.22 -9.22
CA GLN A 598 -21.27 27.72 -9.73
C GLN A 598 -22.44 28.61 -9.32
N ALA A 599 -22.51 29.00 -8.05
CA ALA A 599 -23.56 29.91 -7.57
C ALA A 599 -23.45 31.29 -8.21
N GLY A 600 -22.24 31.79 -8.45
CA GLY A 600 -22.00 33.04 -9.14
C GLY A 600 -22.42 33.01 -10.61
N GLU A 601 -22.19 31.91 -11.32
CA GLU A 601 -22.70 31.72 -12.70
C GLU A 601 -24.21 31.68 -12.75
N GLN A 602 -24.86 30.88 -11.87
CA GLN A 602 -26.31 30.74 -11.83
C GLN A 602 -27.03 32.06 -11.49
N ARG A 603 -26.45 32.87 -10.61
CA ARG A 603 -27.01 34.16 -10.17
C ARG A 603 -26.52 35.35 -10.95
N ASN A 604 -25.66 35.14 -11.95
CA ASN A 604 -24.96 36.19 -12.68
C ASN A 604 -24.27 37.23 -11.75
N ASN A 605 -23.69 36.74 -10.65
CA ASN A 605 -23.04 37.56 -9.63
C ASN A 605 -21.52 37.56 -9.80
N PRO A 606 -20.93 38.66 -10.30
CA PRO A 606 -19.48 38.72 -10.58
C PRO A 606 -18.61 38.68 -9.32
N GLU A 607 -19.11 39.12 -8.17
CA GLU A 607 -18.38 39.10 -6.91
C GLU A 607 -18.21 37.66 -6.40
N MET A 608 -19.27 36.86 -6.45
CA MET A 608 -19.20 35.45 -6.12
C MET A 608 -18.27 34.66 -7.06
N LEU A 609 -18.36 34.98 -8.37
CA LEU A 609 -17.48 34.38 -9.38
C LEU A 609 -16.02 34.67 -9.10
N LEU A 610 -15.67 35.95 -8.82
CA LEU A 610 -14.29 36.36 -8.51
C LEU A 610 -13.81 35.72 -7.22
N ARG A 611 -14.65 35.63 -6.20
CA ARG A 611 -14.33 34.95 -4.93
C ARG A 611 -14.03 33.48 -5.18
N GLY A 612 -14.86 32.76 -5.91
CA GLY A 612 -14.66 31.36 -6.27
C GLY A 612 -13.39 31.15 -7.06
N PHE A 613 -13.14 32.01 -8.06
CA PHE A 613 -11.92 31.98 -8.85
C PHE A 613 -10.68 32.18 -8.00
N ASN A 614 -10.64 33.20 -7.12
CA ASN A 614 -9.50 33.46 -6.26
C ASN A 614 -9.17 32.28 -5.32
N ILE A 615 -10.21 31.61 -4.78
CA ILE A 615 -10.02 30.41 -3.97
C ILE A 615 -9.42 29.29 -4.81
N LEU A 616 -10.02 28.97 -5.95
CA LEU A 616 -9.51 27.92 -6.85
C LEU A 616 -8.13 28.24 -7.41
N TRP A 617 -7.88 29.50 -7.75
CA TRP A 617 -6.58 29.95 -8.24
C TRP A 617 -5.49 29.77 -7.18
N SER A 618 -5.77 30.14 -5.94
CA SER A 618 -4.83 29.92 -4.84
C SER A 618 -4.60 28.43 -4.54
N GLN A 619 -5.60 27.59 -4.72
CA GLN A 619 -5.43 26.13 -4.62
C GLN A 619 -4.65 25.58 -5.81
N PHE A 620 -4.93 26.05 -7.02
CA PHE A 620 -4.24 25.65 -8.23
C PHE A 620 -2.74 26.02 -8.20
N GLN A 621 -2.38 27.16 -7.67
CA GLN A 621 -0.97 27.54 -7.50
C GLN A 621 -0.22 26.62 -6.51
N ARG A 622 -0.94 25.98 -5.59
CA ARG A 622 -0.39 24.99 -4.68
C ARG A 622 -0.44 23.58 -5.25
N GLU A 623 -1.58 23.21 -5.81
CA GLU A 623 -1.82 21.90 -6.42
C GLU A 623 -2.53 22.08 -7.77
N PRO A 624 -1.78 22.16 -8.87
CA PRO A 624 -2.36 22.31 -10.19
C PRO A 624 -3.04 21.00 -10.63
N HIS A 625 -4.32 20.88 -10.32
CA HIS A 625 -5.13 19.73 -10.68
C HIS A 625 -5.67 19.86 -12.10
N SER A 626 -5.62 18.79 -12.89
CA SER A 626 -6.05 18.80 -14.30
C SER A 626 -7.52 19.19 -14.50
N GLU A 627 -8.41 18.83 -13.55
CA GLU A 627 -9.82 19.20 -13.61
C GLU A 627 -10.06 20.69 -13.40
N ASP A 628 -9.22 21.33 -12.62
CA ASP A 628 -9.32 22.76 -12.35
C ASP A 628 -8.78 23.59 -13.52
N ILE A 629 -7.80 23.08 -14.27
CA ILE A 629 -7.17 23.78 -15.40
C ILE A 629 -8.20 24.25 -16.42
N SER A 630 -9.07 23.35 -16.87
CA SER A 630 -10.04 23.66 -17.93
C SER A 630 -11.00 24.76 -17.51
N ARG A 631 -11.45 24.77 -16.26
CA ARG A 631 -12.39 25.76 -15.75
C ARG A 631 -11.69 27.08 -15.44
N LEU A 632 -10.53 27.04 -14.79
CA LEU A 632 -9.72 28.24 -14.56
C LEU A 632 -9.30 28.89 -15.86
N LEU A 633 -8.93 28.10 -16.87
CA LEU A 633 -8.61 28.57 -18.20
C LEU A 633 -9.81 29.26 -18.85
N ASN A 634 -10.98 28.64 -18.86
CA ASN A 634 -12.22 29.23 -19.43
C ASN A 634 -12.59 30.53 -18.74
N PHE A 635 -12.48 30.59 -17.41
CA PHE A 635 -12.73 31.81 -16.64
C PHE A 635 -11.69 32.89 -16.95
N ALA A 636 -10.40 32.53 -16.91
CA ALA A 636 -9.32 33.48 -17.20
C ALA A 636 -9.39 34.03 -18.63
N GLN A 637 -9.78 33.21 -19.61
CA GLN A 637 -10.02 33.65 -20.99
C GLN A 637 -11.24 34.58 -21.08
N ARG A 638 -12.37 34.21 -20.44
CA ARG A 638 -13.58 35.03 -20.46
C ARG A 638 -13.38 36.42 -19.86
N TYR A 639 -12.64 36.50 -18.75
CA TYR A 639 -12.41 37.71 -18.01
C TYR A 639 -11.03 38.36 -18.32
N GLN A 640 -10.31 37.80 -19.29
CA GLN A 640 -9.00 38.30 -19.76
C GLN A 640 -7.95 38.46 -18.64
N ILE A 641 -7.88 37.51 -17.72
CA ILE A 641 -6.92 37.52 -16.62
C ILE A 641 -5.57 37.01 -17.15
N GLU A 642 -4.82 37.92 -17.75
CA GLU A 642 -3.55 37.61 -18.44
C GLU A 642 -2.51 36.90 -17.57
N PRO A 643 -2.28 37.27 -16.28
CA PRO A 643 -1.34 36.53 -15.42
C PRO A 643 -1.67 35.04 -15.29
N ALA A 644 -2.94 34.72 -15.06
CA ALA A 644 -3.38 33.32 -14.94
C ALA A 644 -3.20 32.56 -16.26
N LEU A 645 -3.53 33.18 -17.40
CA LEU A 645 -3.35 32.57 -18.71
C LEU A 645 -1.89 32.28 -19.02
N ARG A 646 -0.96 33.19 -18.68
CA ARG A 646 0.49 33.00 -18.86
C ARG A 646 1.01 31.88 -17.96
N GLU A 647 0.58 31.82 -16.71
CA GLU A 647 1.00 30.81 -15.77
C GLU A 647 0.49 29.43 -16.20
N ILE A 648 -0.79 29.29 -16.54
CA ILE A 648 -1.35 28.02 -17.06
C ILE A 648 -0.58 27.58 -18.32
N ALA A 649 -0.32 28.50 -19.27
CA ALA A 649 0.41 28.18 -20.49
C ALA A 649 1.83 27.69 -20.23
N SER A 650 2.47 28.13 -19.14
CA SER A 650 3.85 27.76 -18.81
C SER A 650 4.01 26.29 -18.39
N TYR A 651 2.92 25.61 -18.01
CA TYR A 651 2.95 24.20 -17.60
C TYR A 651 2.89 23.22 -18.78
N PHE A 652 2.49 23.69 -19.96
CA PHE A 652 2.42 22.86 -21.15
C PHE A 652 3.76 22.80 -21.88
N ARG A 653 3.92 21.77 -22.69
CA ARG A 653 5.09 21.61 -23.54
C ARG A 653 5.22 22.80 -24.49
N PRO A 654 6.43 23.37 -24.70
CA PRO A 654 6.65 24.42 -25.70
C PRO A 654 6.13 23.98 -27.08
N GLY A 655 5.29 24.80 -27.69
CA GLY A 655 4.68 24.54 -28.99
C GLY A 655 3.38 23.73 -28.96
N GLU A 656 3.01 23.11 -27.83
CA GLU A 656 1.73 22.39 -27.68
C GLU A 656 0.56 23.38 -27.57
N TYR A 657 0.77 24.46 -26.85
CA TYR A 657 -0.16 25.58 -26.74
C TYR A 657 0.57 26.90 -26.93
N HIS A 658 -0.13 27.89 -27.44
CA HIS A 658 0.39 29.24 -27.58
C HIS A 658 -0.67 30.30 -27.25
N LEU A 659 -0.22 31.37 -26.63
CA LEU A 659 -1.08 32.49 -26.34
C LEU A 659 -1.15 33.39 -27.58
N LYS A 660 -2.35 33.62 -28.11
CA LYS A 660 -2.58 34.49 -29.26
C LYS A 660 -3.66 35.51 -28.95
N ARG A 661 -3.38 36.77 -29.32
CA ARG A 661 -4.40 37.82 -29.26
C ARG A 661 -5.23 37.78 -30.53
N ILE A 662 -6.50 37.39 -30.39
CA ILE A 662 -7.45 37.27 -31.48
C ILE A 662 -8.49 38.38 -31.35
N PRO A 663 -8.92 39.04 -32.45
CA PRO A 663 -10.03 40.01 -32.42
C PRO A 663 -11.32 39.26 -32.07
N GLN A 664 -11.96 39.66 -31.00
CA GLN A 664 -13.31 39.19 -30.60
C GLN A 664 -14.25 40.40 -30.47
N ARG A 665 -15.55 40.19 -30.67
CA ARG A 665 -16.55 41.20 -30.36
C ARG A 665 -16.95 41.10 -28.90
N ASP A 666 -16.92 42.23 -28.18
CA ASP A 666 -17.45 42.29 -26.81
C ASP A 666 -18.99 42.34 -26.81
N ALA A 667 -19.59 42.34 -25.63
CA ALA A 667 -21.05 42.41 -25.48
C ALA A 667 -21.70 43.67 -26.08
N SER A 668 -20.90 44.72 -26.33
CA SER A 668 -21.32 45.97 -26.99
C SER A 668 -21.09 45.95 -28.50
N GLY A 669 -20.60 44.82 -29.06
CA GLY A 669 -20.29 44.69 -30.48
C GLY A 669 -18.96 45.30 -30.93
N ARG A 670 -18.15 45.83 -30.01
CA ARG A 670 -16.83 46.39 -30.30
C ARG A 670 -15.80 45.30 -30.47
N THR A 671 -14.87 45.46 -31.44
CA THR A 671 -13.79 44.52 -31.63
C THR A 671 -12.71 44.75 -30.58
N VAL A 672 -12.50 43.83 -29.67
CA VAL A 672 -11.41 43.81 -28.67
C VAL A 672 -10.43 42.67 -29.01
N ARG A 673 -9.16 42.83 -28.63
CA ARG A 673 -8.16 41.76 -28.81
C ARG A 673 -8.10 40.90 -27.56
N ALA A 674 -8.80 39.77 -27.62
CA ALA A 674 -8.78 38.80 -26.54
C ALA A 674 -7.53 37.91 -26.59
N LEU A 675 -6.91 37.66 -25.44
CA LEU A 675 -5.79 36.73 -25.30
C LEU A 675 -6.35 35.32 -25.08
N LEU A 676 -6.08 34.41 -26.00
CA LEU A 676 -6.56 33.04 -25.94
C LEU A 676 -5.38 32.06 -25.93
N LEU A 677 -5.54 30.96 -25.17
CA LEU A 677 -4.66 29.81 -25.22
C LEU A 677 -5.17 28.86 -26.31
N LEU A 678 -4.42 28.71 -27.38
CA LEU A 678 -4.79 27.89 -28.54
C LEU A 678 -3.88 26.67 -28.63
N ASN A 679 -4.39 25.56 -29.16
CA ASN A 679 -3.58 24.41 -29.52
C ASN A 679 -2.53 24.80 -30.56
N GLY A 680 -1.31 24.28 -30.39
CA GLY A 680 -0.24 24.49 -31.34
C GLY A 680 -0.49 23.71 -32.65
N PRO A 681 0.10 24.12 -33.76
CA PRO A 681 0.03 23.39 -35.03
C PRO A 681 0.61 21.96 -34.81
N GLY A 682 -0.22 20.94 -34.98
CA GLY A 682 0.14 19.53 -34.80
C GLY A 682 -0.58 18.80 -33.65
N SER A 683 -1.50 19.45 -32.90
CA SER A 683 -2.30 18.78 -31.87
C SER A 683 -3.51 18.01 -32.44
N ASP A 684 -3.91 18.25 -33.68
CA ASP A 684 -5.09 17.67 -34.32
C ASP A 684 -4.84 16.32 -35.02
N ASP A 685 -3.57 15.85 -35.06
CA ASP A 685 -3.20 14.57 -35.67
C ASP A 685 -2.87 13.51 -34.61
N LYS A 686 -3.83 13.16 -33.73
CA LYS A 686 -3.80 11.86 -33.04
C LYS A 686 -5.16 11.46 -32.51
#